data_692c53d1ddb3894db82b8b1da7f8712b
#
_entry.id   692c53d1ddb3894db82b8b1da7f8712b
#
_cell.length_a   1.000
_cell.length_b   1.000
_cell.length_c   1.000
_cell.angle_alpha   90.00
_cell.angle_beta   90.00
_cell.angle_gamma   90.00
#
_symmetry.space_group_name_H-M   'P 1'
#
loop_
_entity.id
_entity.type
_entity.pdbx_description
1 polymer ?
#
loop_
_entity_poly.entity_id
_entity_poly.type
_entity_poly.pdbx_seq_one_letter_code
_entity_poly.pdbx_strand_id
1 'polypeptide(L)'
;MKKTLLALTVSSIILSTPSLASAPNTNLNLMPYPQSVELKSGKLPIDNNFSIYIDGYKSERIQQLAQRIIKRIEAQTGLPLLSPFSNSEKNATLIIRVNKAAKKEIQDNHIDESYQLSVNQKQIILQAERPYGVIRGAETFLQLITTSKNGYSVPQIIIEDQPRFPWRGASFDSSRHFVSIETIKRQIDGFASAKMNVFHWHLWDDQAIRIQIESYPKLWQKTADGDVYTKEEIKDVIEYARLRGIRVIPEISLPGHASGVAHAYPELMSGEGKQSYEQQRAWGVFVPLMNPLNPELYIFFDNVFSEVTDLFPDEYIHIGGDEPNYQQWSNNKKIQAFIKENNIDGNRGLQSYLNARIEKMLNDKGKKLMGWDEIWHKDLPTSIVIQSWRGHDSIGQAAKEGYAGLLSTGFYLDQPQPTSYHYRNDPMPKGPQVDDQQHQGESFETYTWQKPRGKGGPRKGTLTIITSKEGNARAFTDYNGKSRAKVDIIEYTKGESFRGHFDNFMSYTEFNLTMDNRQFSDGSYQLIGNVRWPTTGELTASSSMKGTKIEKPTGGYPVALNEKEQVLILGGEAAIWAENYDDLTVEARIWPRTYAVGERLWSAESLTDEDSMYKRLEVMNNWATISVGLQHQANSYKQYLRLANGGDVSALASFANYAEPAQYYARNWAKFNATDPKGELYNQYERLNRFVDAVPVESLAVLKMMSLATTATNTPSDLQELKRHYQTVLDSAIKSKPIFENNIASIDTAPLAEKHKEVATAALELIAILEKGNKPTSTQLRHVISVTTTASGMYDEMIVAIVRPTEELVRQLRKQ
;
A
#
# COMPACT_ATOMS: atom_id res chain seq x y z
N MET A 1 37.58 -64.82 -1.90
CA MET A 1 37.89 -63.41 -2.30
C MET A 1 36.83 -62.91 -3.27
N LYS A 2 35.78 -62.23 -2.72
CA LYS A 2 34.76 -61.57 -3.55
C LYS A 2 34.93 -60.08 -3.34
N LYS A 3 35.25 -59.34 -4.40
CA LYS A 3 35.34 -57.90 -4.44
C LYS A 3 33.94 -57.32 -4.64
N THR A 4 33.47 -56.60 -3.64
CA THR A 4 32.24 -55.82 -3.72
C THR A 4 32.54 -54.45 -4.32
N LEU A 5 31.97 -54.13 -5.50
CA LEU A 5 32.02 -52.80 -6.11
C LEU A 5 30.95 -51.94 -5.42
N LEU A 6 31.38 -50.84 -4.84
CA LEU A 6 30.52 -49.77 -4.33
C LEU A 6 30.28 -48.80 -5.47
N ALA A 7 29.05 -48.73 -5.93
CA ALA A 7 28.63 -47.71 -6.91
C ALA A 7 28.30 -46.42 -6.17
N LEU A 8 29.09 -45.37 -6.41
CA LEU A 8 28.77 -43.99 -6.00
C LEU A 8 27.73 -43.41 -7.00
N THR A 9 26.52 -43.23 -6.54
CA THR A 9 25.54 -42.40 -7.23
C THR A 9 25.86 -40.94 -6.98
N VAL A 10 26.35 -40.25 -7.98
CA VAL A 10 26.50 -38.79 -8.01
C VAL A 10 25.12 -38.21 -8.28
N SER A 11 24.49 -37.65 -7.26
CA SER A 11 23.29 -36.82 -7.44
C SER A 11 23.69 -35.49 -8.07
N SER A 12 23.38 -35.33 -9.33
CA SER A 12 23.51 -34.06 -10.05
C SER A 12 22.52 -33.07 -9.46
N ILE A 13 23.00 -32.11 -8.71
CA ILE A 13 22.24 -30.90 -8.35
C ILE A 13 22.13 -30.09 -9.64
N ILE A 14 20.97 -30.12 -10.27
CA ILE A 14 20.63 -29.22 -11.35
C ILE A 14 20.46 -27.84 -10.71
N LEU A 15 21.48 -27.00 -10.81
CA LEU A 15 21.36 -25.56 -10.59
C LEU A 15 20.43 -25.03 -11.70
N SER A 16 19.18 -24.81 -11.36
CA SER A 16 18.27 -24.09 -12.22
C SER A 16 18.75 -22.64 -12.33
N THR A 17 19.26 -22.27 -13.47
CA THR A 17 19.45 -20.86 -13.84
C THR A 17 18.12 -20.14 -13.66
N PRO A 18 18.10 -18.95 -13.02
CA PRO A 18 16.88 -18.18 -12.95
C PRO A 18 16.38 -17.88 -14.35
N SER A 19 15.23 -18.43 -14.71
CA SER A 19 14.53 -18.09 -15.95
C SER A 19 14.22 -16.60 -15.88
N LEU A 20 14.71 -15.83 -16.85
CA LEU A 20 14.26 -14.44 -17.03
C LEU A 20 12.75 -14.46 -17.18
N ALA A 21 12.05 -13.85 -16.23
CA ALA A 21 10.60 -13.72 -16.31
C ALA A 21 10.24 -13.05 -17.65
N SER A 22 9.36 -13.67 -18.41
CA SER A 22 8.87 -13.11 -19.68
C SER A 22 8.04 -11.87 -19.39
N ALA A 23 8.15 -10.84 -20.24
CA ALA A 23 7.26 -9.68 -20.16
C ALA A 23 5.79 -10.12 -20.16
N PRO A 24 4.89 -9.43 -19.42
CA PRO A 24 3.49 -9.81 -19.38
C PRO A 24 2.88 -9.91 -20.76
N ASN A 25 2.16 -11.00 -21.02
CA ASN A 25 1.40 -11.12 -22.26
C ASN A 25 0.22 -10.14 -22.18
N THR A 26 0.19 -9.16 -23.07
CA THR A 26 -0.82 -8.09 -23.10
C THR A 26 -2.27 -8.57 -23.25
N ASN A 27 -2.47 -9.86 -23.59
CA ASN A 27 -3.79 -10.47 -23.70
C ASN A 27 -4.28 -11.13 -22.41
N LEU A 28 -3.49 -11.09 -21.32
CA LEU A 28 -3.82 -11.70 -20.03
C LEU A 28 -3.86 -10.64 -18.94
N ASN A 29 -4.98 -10.57 -18.26
CA ASN A 29 -5.21 -9.60 -17.16
C ASN A 29 -5.00 -10.26 -15.78
N LEU A 30 -3.90 -11.04 -15.63
CA LEU A 30 -3.58 -11.69 -14.36
C LEU A 30 -2.90 -10.73 -13.38
N MET A 31 -3.30 -10.78 -12.13
CA MET A 31 -2.70 -9.98 -11.06
C MET A 31 -2.89 -10.65 -9.69
N PRO A 32 -1.82 -11.08 -8.99
CA PRO A 32 -0.40 -11.04 -9.38
C PRO A 32 -0.08 -11.85 -10.64
N TYR A 33 0.85 -11.34 -11.46
CA TYR A 33 1.26 -12.00 -12.69
C TYR A 33 2.20 -13.17 -12.37
N PRO A 34 1.97 -14.39 -12.96
CA PRO A 34 2.76 -15.58 -12.65
C PRO A 34 4.22 -15.49 -13.15
N GLN A 35 5.10 -16.30 -12.56
CA GLN A 35 6.52 -16.36 -12.93
C GLN A 35 6.75 -16.84 -14.37
N SER A 36 5.98 -17.86 -14.80
CA SER A 36 6.07 -18.41 -16.15
C SER A 36 4.68 -18.61 -16.74
N VAL A 37 4.48 -18.17 -17.97
CA VAL A 37 3.22 -18.25 -18.70
C VAL A 37 3.47 -18.62 -20.15
N GLU A 38 2.94 -19.77 -20.58
CA GLU A 38 2.95 -20.19 -21.97
C GLU A 38 1.52 -20.24 -22.51
N LEU A 39 1.11 -19.24 -23.29
CA LEU A 39 -0.21 -19.20 -23.92
C LEU A 39 -0.23 -20.10 -25.18
N LYS A 40 -1.19 -21.00 -25.25
CA LYS A 40 -1.44 -21.89 -26.38
C LYS A 40 -2.60 -21.39 -27.25
N SER A 41 -2.73 -21.92 -28.45
CA SER A 41 -3.89 -21.66 -29.31
C SER A 41 -5.11 -22.47 -28.85
N GLY A 42 -6.27 -21.79 -28.77
CA GLY A 42 -7.54 -22.43 -28.40
C GLY A 42 -8.03 -22.04 -27.00
N LYS A 43 -9.25 -22.45 -26.70
CA LYS A 43 -9.94 -22.17 -25.45
C LYS A 43 -10.71 -23.41 -24.99
N LEU A 44 -10.88 -23.58 -23.69
CA LEU A 44 -11.77 -24.57 -23.09
C LEU A 44 -13.07 -23.86 -22.65
N PRO A 45 -14.25 -24.30 -23.11
CA PRO A 45 -15.52 -23.74 -22.67
C PRO A 45 -15.78 -23.98 -21.17
N ILE A 46 -16.45 -23.04 -20.55
CA ILE A 46 -17.02 -23.16 -19.20
C ILE A 46 -18.55 -23.10 -19.36
N ASP A 47 -19.24 -24.18 -19.03
CA ASP A 47 -20.70 -24.32 -19.14
C ASP A 47 -21.31 -24.95 -17.88
N ASN A 48 -22.59 -25.21 -17.89
CA ASN A 48 -23.36 -25.79 -16.79
C ASN A 48 -22.88 -27.19 -16.36
N ASN A 49 -22.07 -27.87 -17.19
CA ASN A 49 -21.50 -29.19 -16.90
C ASN A 49 -20.11 -29.11 -16.26
N PHE A 50 -19.63 -27.89 -15.97
CA PHE A 50 -18.37 -27.74 -15.29
C PHE A 50 -18.37 -28.53 -13.98
N SER A 51 -17.32 -29.32 -13.77
CA SER A 51 -17.21 -30.15 -12.56
C SER A 51 -15.76 -30.28 -12.10
N ILE A 52 -15.60 -30.49 -10.79
CA ILE A 52 -14.31 -30.60 -10.10
C ILE A 52 -14.11 -32.03 -9.63
N TYR A 53 -12.89 -32.53 -9.85
CA TYR A 53 -12.39 -33.77 -9.24
C TYR A 53 -11.18 -33.43 -8.36
N ILE A 54 -11.19 -33.95 -7.10
CA ILE A 54 -10.07 -33.77 -6.17
C ILE A 54 -9.26 -35.07 -6.18
N ASP A 55 -7.98 -34.98 -6.59
CA ASP A 55 -7.01 -36.03 -6.67
C ASP A 55 -5.93 -35.93 -5.59
N GLY A 56 -5.42 -37.07 -5.14
CA GLY A 56 -4.37 -37.20 -4.14
C GLY A 56 -4.83 -36.85 -2.73
N TYR A 57 -4.08 -35.96 -2.02
CA TYR A 57 -4.38 -35.58 -0.64
C TYR A 57 -5.69 -34.80 -0.52
N LYS A 58 -6.58 -35.27 0.34
CA LYS A 58 -7.89 -34.68 0.61
C LYS A 58 -7.94 -34.13 2.03
N SER A 59 -8.41 -32.91 2.18
CA SER A 59 -8.65 -32.27 3.49
C SER A 59 -9.87 -31.34 3.39
N GLU A 60 -10.37 -30.94 4.54
CA GLU A 60 -11.44 -29.93 4.59
C GLU A 60 -11.06 -28.68 3.82
N ARG A 61 -9.82 -28.17 3.97
CA ARG A 61 -9.31 -26.99 3.24
C ARG A 61 -9.47 -27.12 1.73
N ILE A 62 -9.15 -28.30 1.16
CA ILE A 62 -9.28 -28.54 -0.29
C ILE A 62 -10.74 -28.69 -0.71
N GLN A 63 -11.58 -29.30 0.13
CA GLN A 63 -13.02 -29.39 -0.15
C GLN A 63 -13.67 -28.00 -0.13
N GLN A 64 -13.33 -27.18 0.86
CA GLN A 64 -13.80 -25.79 0.94
C GLN A 64 -13.27 -24.92 -0.22
N LEU A 65 -12.03 -25.15 -0.66
CA LEU A 65 -11.49 -24.51 -1.87
C LEU A 65 -12.34 -24.85 -3.10
N ALA A 66 -12.63 -26.12 -3.33
CA ALA A 66 -13.45 -26.54 -4.46
C ALA A 66 -14.85 -25.93 -4.42
N GLN A 67 -15.49 -25.85 -3.25
CA GLN A 67 -16.78 -25.17 -3.08
C GLN A 67 -16.69 -23.68 -3.38
N ARG A 68 -15.61 -22.99 -2.94
CA ARG A 68 -15.40 -21.58 -3.27
C ARG A 68 -15.21 -21.37 -4.76
N ILE A 69 -14.45 -22.23 -5.43
CA ILE A 69 -14.27 -22.15 -6.89
C ILE A 69 -15.63 -22.22 -7.60
N ILE A 70 -16.48 -23.17 -7.22
CA ILE A 70 -17.84 -23.32 -7.78
C ILE A 70 -18.63 -22.02 -7.61
N LYS A 71 -18.77 -21.54 -6.37
CA LYS A 71 -19.51 -20.31 -6.07
C LYS A 71 -18.99 -19.10 -6.86
N ARG A 72 -17.68 -19.00 -7.02
CA ARG A 72 -17.07 -17.89 -7.75
C ARG A 72 -17.25 -18.00 -9.26
N ILE A 73 -17.25 -19.21 -9.82
CA ILE A 73 -17.63 -19.43 -11.24
C ILE A 73 -19.09 -19.03 -11.45
N GLU A 74 -20.00 -19.48 -10.59
CA GLU A 74 -21.42 -19.10 -10.66
C GLU A 74 -21.61 -17.58 -10.55
N ALA A 75 -20.88 -16.93 -9.65
CA ALA A 75 -20.92 -15.47 -9.49
C ALA A 75 -20.39 -14.73 -10.73
N GLN A 76 -19.30 -15.21 -11.36
CA GLN A 76 -18.70 -14.58 -12.56
C GLN A 76 -19.55 -14.81 -13.82
N THR A 77 -20.23 -15.93 -13.91
CA THR A 77 -20.87 -16.38 -15.16
C THR A 77 -22.38 -16.31 -15.13
N GLY A 78 -22.99 -16.35 -13.95
CA GLY A 78 -24.45 -16.55 -13.80
C GLY A 78 -24.91 -17.94 -14.17
N LEU A 79 -24.00 -18.87 -14.48
CA LEU A 79 -24.34 -20.25 -14.86
C LEU A 79 -24.63 -21.10 -13.59
N PRO A 80 -25.78 -21.75 -13.48
CA PRO A 80 -25.99 -22.77 -12.45
C PRO A 80 -25.16 -24.01 -12.80
N LEU A 81 -24.29 -24.46 -11.91
CA LEU A 81 -23.51 -25.68 -12.12
C LEU A 81 -24.30 -26.92 -11.65
N LEU A 82 -24.70 -27.78 -12.59
CA LEU A 82 -25.68 -28.83 -12.34
C LEU A 82 -25.12 -29.99 -11.53
N SER A 83 -23.84 -30.33 -11.73
CA SER A 83 -23.16 -31.44 -11.05
C SER A 83 -21.72 -31.06 -10.76
N PRO A 84 -21.51 -30.13 -9.80
CA PRO A 84 -20.22 -29.47 -9.63
C PRO A 84 -19.09 -30.36 -9.11
N PHE A 85 -19.38 -31.60 -8.69
CA PHE A 85 -18.38 -32.57 -8.28
C PHE A 85 -18.44 -33.81 -9.14
N SER A 86 -17.31 -34.23 -9.67
CA SER A 86 -17.14 -35.46 -10.44
C SER A 86 -16.58 -36.58 -9.57
N ASN A 87 -17.06 -37.82 -9.79
CA ASN A 87 -16.51 -39.02 -9.18
C ASN A 87 -15.33 -39.60 -9.97
N SER A 88 -14.99 -39.03 -11.12
CA SER A 88 -13.97 -39.55 -12.02
C SER A 88 -13.14 -38.40 -12.60
N GLU A 89 -11.84 -38.57 -12.59
CA GLU A 89 -10.88 -37.63 -13.21
C GLU A 89 -11.22 -37.44 -14.70
N LYS A 90 -11.53 -38.50 -15.41
CA LYS A 90 -11.82 -38.48 -16.87
C LYS A 90 -12.99 -37.57 -17.24
N ASN A 91 -13.96 -37.42 -16.33
CA ASN A 91 -15.21 -36.69 -16.58
C ASN A 91 -15.17 -35.26 -15.99
N ALA A 92 -14.15 -34.93 -15.20
CA ALA A 92 -14.04 -33.63 -14.58
C ALA A 92 -13.49 -32.58 -15.56
N THR A 93 -14.02 -31.35 -15.47
CA THR A 93 -13.47 -30.18 -16.18
C THR A 93 -12.24 -29.66 -15.48
N LEU A 94 -12.26 -29.56 -14.14
CA LEU A 94 -11.12 -29.14 -13.31
C LEU A 94 -10.66 -30.31 -12.42
N ILE A 95 -9.39 -30.63 -12.47
CA ILE A 95 -8.72 -31.56 -11.57
C ILE A 95 -7.87 -30.75 -10.60
N ILE A 96 -8.15 -30.86 -9.31
CA ILE A 96 -7.33 -30.30 -8.24
C ILE A 96 -6.48 -31.43 -7.68
N ARG A 97 -5.17 -31.40 -7.94
CA ARG A 97 -4.23 -32.44 -7.52
C ARG A 97 -3.28 -31.95 -6.45
N VAL A 98 -3.28 -32.60 -5.30
CA VAL A 98 -2.38 -32.29 -4.18
C VAL A 98 -1.61 -33.55 -3.80
N ASN A 99 -0.28 -33.50 -3.89
CA ASN A 99 0.55 -34.68 -3.70
C ASN A 99 0.66 -35.09 -2.23
N LYS A 100 0.84 -34.12 -1.32
CA LYS A 100 1.10 -34.37 0.11
C LYS A 100 0.32 -33.42 1.03
N ALA A 101 0.11 -33.87 2.26
CA ALA A 101 -0.44 -33.02 3.32
C ALA A 101 0.44 -31.77 3.59
N ALA A 102 -0.16 -30.74 4.14
CA ALA A 102 0.61 -29.64 4.70
C ALA A 102 1.53 -30.15 5.82
N LYS A 103 2.73 -29.58 5.93
CA LYS A 103 3.64 -29.94 7.04
C LYS A 103 3.11 -29.44 8.38
N LYS A 104 2.40 -28.31 8.35
CA LYS A 104 1.73 -27.68 9.48
C LYS A 104 0.35 -27.20 9.04
N GLU A 105 -0.61 -27.21 9.95
CA GLU A 105 -1.96 -26.68 9.69
C GLU A 105 -1.97 -25.15 9.56
N ILE A 106 -1.11 -24.47 10.30
CA ILE A 106 -0.84 -23.04 10.17
C ILE A 106 0.42 -22.88 9.33
N GLN A 107 0.41 -21.96 8.38
CA GLN A 107 1.57 -21.62 7.57
C GLN A 107 2.72 -21.08 8.44
N ASP A 108 3.93 -21.31 7.96
CA ASP A 108 5.13 -20.61 8.41
C ASP A 108 5.86 -20.02 7.17
N ASN A 109 6.99 -19.36 7.39
CA ASN A 109 7.76 -18.74 6.31
C ASN A 109 8.48 -19.74 5.37
N HIS A 110 8.34 -21.05 5.61
CA HIS A 110 8.98 -22.11 4.82
C HIS A 110 7.98 -22.97 4.05
N ILE A 111 6.73 -22.53 3.96
CA ILE A 111 5.70 -23.25 3.23
C ILE A 111 5.88 -23.10 1.73
N ASP A 112 5.79 -24.24 1.04
CA ASP A 112 5.73 -24.28 -0.42
C ASP A 112 4.32 -23.89 -0.89
N GLU A 113 4.25 -22.76 -1.60
CA GLU A 113 3.04 -22.21 -2.24
C GLU A 113 3.11 -22.33 -3.77
N SER A 114 4.11 -23.04 -4.31
CA SER A 114 4.25 -23.24 -5.74
C SER A 114 3.11 -24.09 -6.33
N TYR A 115 2.76 -23.83 -7.57
CA TYR A 115 1.74 -24.58 -8.30
C TYR A 115 2.02 -24.61 -9.80
N GLN A 116 1.38 -25.58 -10.46
CA GLN A 116 1.28 -25.65 -11.91
C GLN A 116 -0.20 -25.63 -12.30
N LEU A 117 -0.53 -24.86 -13.32
CA LEU A 117 -1.87 -24.81 -13.92
C LEU A 117 -1.74 -25.06 -15.42
N SER A 118 -2.37 -26.11 -15.91
CA SER A 118 -2.42 -26.40 -17.34
C SER A 118 -3.88 -26.50 -17.82
N VAL A 119 -4.14 -25.86 -18.94
CA VAL A 119 -5.44 -25.89 -19.61
C VAL A 119 -5.25 -26.44 -21.00
N ASN A 120 -5.92 -27.52 -21.32
CA ASN A 120 -5.96 -28.12 -22.65
C ASN A 120 -7.39 -28.12 -23.22
N GLN A 121 -7.63 -28.76 -24.33
CA GLN A 121 -8.95 -28.80 -24.99
C GLN A 121 -10.05 -29.50 -24.20
N LYS A 122 -9.69 -30.29 -23.18
CA LYS A 122 -10.64 -31.14 -22.44
C LYS A 122 -10.73 -30.83 -20.97
N GLN A 123 -9.62 -30.43 -20.35
CA GLN A 123 -9.48 -30.36 -18.90
C GLN A 123 -8.56 -29.22 -18.46
N ILE A 124 -8.77 -28.81 -17.24
CA ILE A 124 -7.92 -27.93 -16.45
C ILE A 124 -7.27 -28.77 -15.38
N ILE A 125 -5.96 -28.73 -15.25
CA ILE A 125 -5.23 -29.43 -14.19
C ILE A 125 -4.53 -28.37 -13.35
N LEU A 126 -4.95 -28.24 -12.10
CA LEU A 126 -4.33 -27.42 -11.09
C LEU A 126 -3.65 -28.35 -10.09
N GLN A 127 -2.31 -28.33 -10.08
CA GLN A 127 -1.54 -29.21 -9.22
C GLN A 127 -0.50 -28.50 -8.38
N ALA A 128 -0.27 -29.01 -7.18
CA ALA A 128 0.79 -28.56 -6.28
C ALA A 128 1.29 -29.68 -5.37
N GLU A 129 2.48 -29.50 -4.85
CA GLU A 129 3.04 -30.45 -3.88
C GLU A 129 2.27 -30.42 -2.55
N ARG A 130 1.77 -29.22 -2.16
CA ARG A 130 1.09 -28.96 -0.88
C ARG A 130 -0.24 -28.19 -1.11
N PRO A 131 -1.18 -28.22 -0.14
CA PRO A 131 -2.48 -27.56 -0.26
C PRO A 131 -2.42 -26.06 -0.59
N TYR A 132 -1.39 -25.38 -0.11
CA TYR A 132 -1.29 -23.92 -0.29
C TYR A 132 -1.05 -23.53 -1.74
N GLY A 133 -0.29 -24.31 -2.51
CA GLY A 133 -0.09 -24.04 -3.93
C GLY A 133 -1.39 -24.07 -4.73
N VAL A 134 -2.26 -25.07 -4.52
CA VAL A 134 -3.55 -25.10 -5.24
C VAL A 134 -4.50 -23.97 -4.81
N ILE A 135 -4.38 -23.46 -3.57
CA ILE A 135 -5.15 -22.29 -3.14
C ILE A 135 -4.71 -21.07 -3.97
N ARG A 136 -3.39 -20.84 -4.14
CA ARG A 136 -2.87 -19.74 -4.96
C ARG A 136 -3.17 -19.90 -6.43
N GLY A 137 -3.06 -21.12 -6.94
CA GLY A 137 -3.35 -21.42 -8.34
C GLY A 137 -4.83 -21.29 -8.69
N ALA A 138 -5.74 -21.54 -7.74
CA ALA A 138 -7.17 -21.33 -7.93
C ALA A 138 -7.50 -19.85 -8.20
N GLU A 139 -6.81 -18.92 -7.52
CA GLU A 139 -6.99 -17.50 -7.78
C GLU A 139 -6.57 -17.11 -9.20
N THR A 140 -5.47 -17.68 -9.69
CA THR A 140 -5.04 -17.50 -11.09
C THR A 140 -6.04 -18.10 -12.07
N PHE A 141 -6.53 -19.31 -11.81
CA PHE A 141 -7.54 -19.96 -12.66
C PHE A 141 -8.81 -19.11 -12.80
N LEU A 142 -9.33 -18.61 -11.68
CA LEU A 142 -10.56 -17.80 -11.69
C LEU A 142 -10.40 -16.48 -12.46
N GLN A 143 -9.19 -15.89 -12.50
CA GLN A 143 -8.88 -14.71 -13.30
C GLN A 143 -8.79 -15.00 -14.81
N LEU A 144 -8.58 -16.26 -15.21
CA LEU A 144 -8.51 -16.67 -16.62
C LEU A 144 -9.88 -16.83 -17.30
N ILE A 145 -10.96 -16.85 -16.52
CA ILE A 145 -12.31 -16.99 -17.08
C ILE A 145 -12.68 -15.71 -17.84
N THR A 146 -12.97 -15.87 -19.12
CA THR A 146 -13.35 -14.78 -20.03
C THR A 146 -14.68 -15.05 -20.68
N THR A 147 -15.38 -13.99 -21.11
CA THR A 147 -16.63 -14.07 -21.84
C THR A 147 -16.46 -13.65 -23.30
N SER A 148 -17.30 -14.19 -24.18
CA SER A 148 -17.42 -13.80 -25.58
C SER A 148 -18.84 -14.07 -26.07
N LYS A 149 -19.15 -13.72 -27.31
CA LYS A 149 -20.43 -14.09 -27.94
C LYS A 149 -20.72 -15.61 -27.98
N ASN A 150 -19.68 -16.43 -27.80
CA ASN A 150 -19.78 -17.89 -27.78
C ASN A 150 -19.90 -18.48 -26.37
N GLY A 151 -20.06 -17.64 -25.32
CA GLY A 151 -20.13 -18.04 -23.93
C GLY A 151 -18.81 -17.81 -23.18
N TYR A 152 -18.68 -18.49 -22.03
CA TYR A 152 -17.53 -18.41 -21.13
C TYR A 152 -16.47 -19.44 -21.50
N SER A 153 -15.22 -19.09 -21.27
CA SER A 153 -14.08 -19.97 -21.60
C SER A 153 -12.82 -19.56 -20.85
N VAL A 154 -11.88 -20.48 -20.76
CA VAL A 154 -10.50 -20.22 -20.35
C VAL A 154 -9.53 -20.48 -21.51
N PRO A 155 -8.48 -19.69 -21.69
CA PRO A 155 -7.48 -19.94 -22.75
C PRO A 155 -6.71 -21.24 -22.46
N GLN A 156 -6.27 -21.93 -23.50
CA GLN A 156 -5.30 -23.00 -23.33
C GLN A 156 -3.95 -22.42 -22.95
N ILE A 157 -3.42 -22.84 -21.82
CA ILE A 157 -2.26 -22.20 -21.18
C ILE A 157 -1.50 -23.19 -20.29
N ILE A 158 -0.22 -22.94 -20.11
CA ILE A 158 0.60 -23.58 -19.07
C ILE A 158 1.17 -22.46 -18.21
N ILE A 159 0.99 -22.56 -16.90
CA ILE A 159 1.50 -21.64 -15.91
C ILE A 159 2.29 -22.42 -14.86
N GLU A 160 3.51 -21.96 -14.57
CA GLU A 160 4.29 -22.37 -13.42
C GLU A 160 4.56 -21.15 -12.57
N ASP A 161 4.23 -21.23 -11.26
CA ASP A 161 4.22 -20.05 -10.44
C ASP A 161 4.59 -20.35 -8.98
N GLN A 162 5.21 -19.37 -8.34
CA GLN A 162 5.60 -19.40 -6.93
C GLN A 162 5.82 -17.98 -6.42
N PRO A 163 5.68 -17.73 -5.12
CA PRO A 163 5.94 -16.39 -4.56
C PRO A 163 7.42 -16.04 -4.56
N ARG A 164 7.71 -14.75 -4.76
CA ARG A 164 9.05 -14.18 -4.58
C ARG A 164 9.40 -14.06 -3.09
N PHE A 165 8.45 -13.64 -2.27
CA PHE A 165 8.63 -13.47 -0.84
C PHE A 165 7.71 -14.41 -0.04
N PRO A 166 8.22 -15.01 1.06
CA PRO A 166 7.41 -15.89 1.92
C PRO A 166 6.36 -15.11 2.75
N TRP A 167 6.56 -13.82 2.99
CA TRP A 167 5.64 -12.98 3.75
C TRP A 167 5.03 -11.89 2.87
N ARG A 168 3.71 -11.90 2.75
CA ARG A 168 2.92 -10.97 1.94
C ARG A 168 1.70 -10.59 2.76
N GLY A 169 1.89 -9.60 3.65
CA GLY A 169 0.95 -9.27 4.71
C GLY A 169 0.11 -8.03 4.44
N ALA A 170 -0.95 -7.92 5.24
CA ALA A 170 -1.73 -6.72 5.42
C ALA A 170 -1.95 -6.50 6.92
N SER A 171 -1.39 -5.41 7.47
CA SER A 171 -1.67 -4.91 8.80
C SER A 171 -2.97 -4.12 8.76
N PHE A 172 -3.96 -4.55 9.49
CA PHE A 172 -5.33 -4.06 9.44
C PHE A 172 -5.76 -3.51 10.80
N ASP A 173 -5.93 -2.20 10.87
CA ASP A 173 -6.34 -1.51 12.09
C ASP A 173 -7.85 -1.60 12.28
N SER A 174 -8.27 -2.12 13.40
CA SER A 174 -9.64 -2.15 13.89
C SER A 174 -9.83 -1.35 15.18
N SER A 175 -8.77 -0.68 15.63
CA SER A 175 -8.72 -0.01 16.93
C SER A 175 -9.19 1.43 16.82
N ARG A 176 -8.70 2.20 15.84
CA ARG A 176 -9.09 3.59 15.62
C ARG A 176 -10.56 3.68 15.23
N HIS A 177 -10.99 2.96 14.20
CA HIS A 177 -12.39 2.71 13.90
C HIS A 177 -12.67 1.21 13.92
N PHE A 178 -13.85 0.84 14.42
CA PHE A 178 -14.27 -0.56 14.42
C PHE A 178 -14.63 -1.02 13.01
N VAL A 179 -14.30 -2.27 12.71
CA VAL A 179 -14.67 -2.92 11.44
C VAL A 179 -15.38 -4.23 11.74
N SER A 180 -16.55 -4.46 11.13
CA SER A 180 -17.35 -5.65 11.39
C SER A 180 -16.66 -6.94 10.91
N ILE A 181 -17.01 -8.06 11.53
CA ILE A 181 -16.49 -9.40 11.16
C ILE A 181 -16.81 -9.72 9.69
N GLU A 182 -17.97 -9.30 9.20
CA GLU A 182 -18.36 -9.49 7.80
C GLU A 182 -17.41 -8.74 6.86
N THR A 183 -17.07 -7.51 7.18
CA THR A 183 -16.12 -6.71 6.40
C THR A 183 -14.72 -7.31 6.49
N ILE A 184 -14.26 -7.72 7.68
CA ILE A 184 -12.96 -8.38 7.86
C ILE A 184 -12.87 -9.65 6.99
N LYS A 185 -13.90 -10.50 7.01
CA LYS A 185 -13.93 -11.70 6.17
C LYS A 185 -13.90 -11.39 4.69
N ARG A 186 -14.58 -10.33 4.23
CA ARG A 186 -14.47 -9.87 2.84
C ARG A 186 -13.05 -9.38 2.50
N GLN A 187 -12.39 -8.66 3.44
CA GLN A 187 -10.99 -8.26 3.21
C GLN A 187 -10.08 -9.50 3.13
N ILE A 188 -10.28 -10.50 3.96
CA ILE A 188 -9.55 -11.78 3.89
C ILE A 188 -9.76 -12.47 2.53
N ASP A 189 -10.98 -12.46 1.97
CA ASP A 189 -11.23 -12.94 0.61
C ASP A 189 -10.48 -12.12 -0.44
N GLY A 190 -10.49 -10.80 -0.30
CA GLY A 190 -9.72 -9.89 -1.14
C GLY A 190 -8.22 -10.17 -1.07
N PHE A 191 -7.64 -10.23 0.12
CA PHE A 191 -6.22 -10.53 0.33
C PHE A 191 -5.84 -11.90 -0.24
N ALA A 192 -6.67 -12.92 -0.05
CA ALA A 192 -6.45 -14.23 -0.67
C ALA A 192 -6.42 -14.15 -2.19
N SER A 193 -7.31 -13.35 -2.80
CA SER A 193 -7.38 -13.17 -4.26
C SER A 193 -6.15 -12.44 -4.82
N ALA A 194 -5.51 -11.59 -4.02
CA ALA A 194 -4.23 -10.94 -4.31
C ALA A 194 -3.01 -11.80 -3.90
N LYS A 195 -3.22 -13.08 -3.56
CA LYS A 195 -2.20 -14.04 -3.10
C LYS A 195 -1.41 -13.59 -1.86
N MET A 196 -1.99 -12.72 -1.03
CA MET A 196 -1.43 -12.39 0.28
C MET A 196 -1.65 -13.56 1.25
N ASN A 197 -0.79 -13.69 2.27
CA ASN A 197 -0.79 -14.86 3.16
C ASN A 197 -0.73 -14.52 4.65
N VAL A 198 -0.72 -13.25 5.00
CA VAL A 198 -0.74 -12.79 6.40
C VAL A 198 -1.79 -11.70 6.57
N PHE A 199 -2.64 -11.86 7.56
CA PHE A 199 -3.54 -10.86 8.11
C PHE A 199 -3.01 -10.47 9.49
N HIS A 200 -2.33 -9.35 9.56
CA HIS A 200 -1.84 -8.76 10.80
C HIS A 200 -2.96 -7.90 11.38
N TRP A 201 -3.52 -8.30 12.50
CA TRP A 201 -4.71 -7.69 13.08
C TRP A 201 -4.35 -6.77 14.25
N HIS A 202 -4.43 -5.45 13.99
CA HIS A 202 -4.17 -4.43 15.00
C HIS A 202 -5.43 -4.21 15.85
N LEU A 203 -5.41 -4.77 17.06
CA LEU A 203 -6.57 -4.88 17.97
C LEU A 203 -6.48 -3.96 19.20
N TRP A 204 -5.37 -3.25 19.34
CA TRP A 204 -5.00 -2.60 20.60
C TRP A 204 -4.25 -1.30 20.38
N ASP A 205 -4.91 -0.17 20.69
CA ASP A 205 -4.34 1.17 20.55
C ASP A 205 -4.91 2.16 21.57
N ASP A 206 -4.49 3.42 21.49
CA ASP A 206 -4.91 4.52 22.35
C ASP A 206 -6.44 4.70 22.41
N GLN A 207 -7.13 4.52 21.28
CA GLN A 207 -8.55 4.80 21.12
C GLN A 207 -9.43 3.66 21.60
N ALA A 208 -9.00 2.42 21.40
CA ALA A 208 -9.75 1.26 21.84
C ALA A 208 -8.91 -0.01 21.95
N ILE A 209 -9.31 -0.90 22.82
CA ILE A 209 -8.83 -2.27 22.92
C ILE A 209 -9.99 -3.17 22.50
N ARG A 210 -9.91 -3.76 21.30
CA ARG A 210 -11.01 -4.46 20.64
C ARG A 210 -11.04 -5.96 20.89
N ILE A 211 -10.15 -6.49 21.73
CA ILE A 211 -10.08 -7.90 22.07
C ILE A 211 -10.56 -8.13 23.51
N GLN A 212 -11.39 -9.14 23.72
CA GLN A 212 -11.78 -9.57 25.06
C GLN A 212 -10.60 -10.23 25.78
N ILE A 213 -10.15 -9.62 26.87
CA ILE A 213 -9.17 -10.18 27.82
C ILE A 213 -9.92 -10.38 29.13
N GLU A 214 -10.13 -11.64 29.52
CA GLU A 214 -10.96 -11.98 30.69
C GLU A 214 -10.28 -11.61 32.01
N SER A 215 -8.97 -11.79 32.08
CA SER A 215 -8.18 -11.42 33.28
C SER A 215 -8.17 -9.90 33.52
N TYR A 216 -8.40 -9.08 32.49
CA TYR A 216 -8.41 -7.61 32.56
C TYR A 216 -9.60 -6.99 31.84
N PRO A 217 -10.84 -7.22 32.29
CA PRO A 217 -12.04 -6.84 31.54
C PRO A 217 -12.22 -5.32 31.37
N LYS A 218 -11.63 -4.51 32.24
CA LYS A 218 -11.68 -3.04 32.11
C LYS A 218 -11.03 -2.55 30.81
N LEU A 219 -10.09 -3.30 30.23
CA LEU A 219 -9.42 -2.95 28.97
C LEU A 219 -10.46 -2.67 27.88
N TRP A 220 -11.30 -3.63 27.59
CA TRP A 220 -12.29 -3.53 26.52
C TRP A 220 -13.62 -2.92 26.99
N GLN A 221 -14.04 -3.16 28.24
CA GLN A 221 -15.30 -2.60 28.77
C GLN A 221 -15.29 -1.09 28.86
N LYS A 222 -14.13 -0.48 29.14
CA LYS A 222 -14.00 0.98 29.27
C LYS A 222 -13.61 1.68 27.98
N THR A 223 -12.95 0.97 27.04
CA THR A 223 -12.33 1.64 25.89
C THR A 223 -13.03 1.37 24.57
N ALA A 224 -13.71 0.24 24.43
CA ALA A 224 -14.24 -0.21 23.15
C ALA A 224 -15.65 0.33 22.80
N ASP A 225 -16.33 1.00 23.73
CA ASP A 225 -17.69 1.55 23.56
C ASP A 225 -18.73 0.48 23.11
N GLY A 226 -18.49 -0.78 23.43
CA GLY A 226 -19.31 -1.93 22.99
C GLY A 226 -18.81 -2.61 21.70
N ASP A 227 -17.97 -1.96 20.94
CA ASP A 227 -17.39 -2.49 19.68
C ASP A 227 -16.14 -3.32 19.99
N VAL A 228 -16.32 -4.57 20.35
CA VAL A 228 -15.28 -5.52 20.76
C VAL A 228 -15.49 -6.85 20.04
N TYR A 229 -14.41 -7.51 19.66
CA TYR A 229 -14.46 -8.86 19.12
C TYR A 229 -14.44 -9.88 20.26
N THR A 230 -15.41 -10.78 20.26
CA THR A 230 -15.46 -11.92 21.18
C THR A 230 -14.40 -12.96 20.82
N LYS A 231 -14.04 -13.81 21.75
CA LYS A 231 -13.10 -14.93 21.50
C LYS A 231 -13.62 -15.86 20.39
N GLU A 232 -14.92 -16.06 20.33
CA GLU A 232 -15.59 -16.87 19.32
C GLU A 232 -15.50 -16.24 17.93
N GLU A 233 -15.73 -14.95 17.82
CA GLU A 233 -15.59 -14.21 16.55
C GLU A 233 -14.13 -14.22 16.06
N ILE A 234 -13.16 -14.05 16.95
CA ILE A 234 -11.72 -14.13 16.60
C ILE A 234 -11.37 -15.53 16.10
N LYS A 235 -11.82 -16.60 16.78
CA LYS A 235 -11.62 -17.99 16.32
C LYS A 235 -12.24 -18.23 14.95
N ASP A 236 -13.43 -17.70 14.71
CA ASP A 236 -14.11 -17.80 13.43
C ASP A 236 -13.35 -17.06 12.31
N VAL A 237 -12.80 -15.89 12.57
CA VAL A 237 -11.92 -15.18 11.62
C VAL A 237 -10.62 -15.97 11.36
N ILE A 238 -10.00 -16.51 12.39
CA ILE A 238 -8.77 -17.32 12.26
C ILE A 238 -9.03 -18.55 11.39
N GLU A 239 -10.12 -19.27 11.64
CA GLU A 239 -10.49 -20.45 10.85
C GLU A 239 -10.83 -20.08 9.40
N TYR A 240 -11.56 -18.98 9.21
CA TYR A 240 -11.90 -18.45 7.88
C TYR A 240 -10.65 -18.11 7.07
N ALA A 241 -9.67 -17.46 7.70
CA ALA A 241 -8.38 -17.14 7.10
C ALA A 241 -7.56 -18.40 6.81
N ARG A 242 -7.49 -19.35 7.77
CA ARG A 242 -6.78 -20.63 7.65
C ARG A 242 -7.23 -21.41 6.41
N LEU A 243 -8.53 -21.47 6.15
CA LEU A 243 -9.10 -22.14 4.98
C LEU A 243 -8.71 -21.48 3.65
N ARG A 244 -8.24 -20.21 3.68
CA ARG A 244 -7.75 -19.43 2.52
C ARG A 244 -6.24 -19.36 2.43
N GLY A 245 -5.54 -20.07 3.33
CA GLY A 245 -4.09 -20.03 3.40
C GLY A 245 -3.56 -18.66 3.86
N ILE A 246 -4.27 -18.02 4.79
CA ILE A 246 -3.88 -16.78 5.43
C ILE A 246 -3.65 -17.02 6.92
N ARG A 247 -2.53 -16.56 7.43
CA ARG A 247 -2.17 -16.54 8.85
C ARG A 247 -2.79 -15.32 9.51
N VAL A 248 -3.16 -15.42 10.78
CA VAL A 248 -3.66 -14.27 11.55
C VAL A 248 -2.71 -14.00 12.71
N ILE A 249 -2.13 -12.81 12.73
CA ILE A 249 -1.15 -12.36 13.73
C ILE A 249 -1.73 -11.18 14.48
N PRO A 250 -1.88 -11.24 15.83
CA PRO A 250 -2.38 -10.11 16.59
C PRO A 250 -1.29 -9.09 16.89
N GLU A 251 -1.65 -7.81 16.96
CA GLU A 251 -0.82 -6.75 17.52
C GLU A 251 -1.38 -6.26 18.86
N ILE A 252 -0.50 -6.26 19.86
CA ILE A 252 -0.75 -5.79 21.23
C ILE A 252 0.29 -4.73 21.55
N SER A 253 -0.07 -3.47 21.37
CA SER A 253 0.89 -2.35 21.44
C SER A 253 1.43 -2.08 22.83
N LEU A 254 2.77 -1.96 22.93
CA LEU A 254 3.54 -1.57 24.12
C LEU A 254 4.89 -0.95 23.73
N PRO A 255 5.52 -0.11 24.54
CA PRO A 255 5.02 0.56 25.73
C PRO A 255 4.23 1.82 25.43
N GLY A 256 4.25 2.30 24.18
CA GLY A 256 3.46 3.40 23.65
C GLY A 256 2.06 2.97 23.25
N HIS A 257 1.31 3.88 22.61
CA HIS A 257 -0.10 3.66 22.24
C HIS A 257 -0.92 3.08 23.41
N ALA A 258 -0.68 3.66 24.59
CA ALA A 258 -1.09 3.08 25.87
C ALA A 258 -2.23 3.85 26.56
N SER A 259 -2.86 4.83 25.90
CA SER A 259 -3.90 5.64 26.55
C SER A 259 -5.13 4.82 26.94
N GLY A 260 -5.49 3.80 26.14
CA GLY A 260 -6.54 2.85 26.49
C GLY A 260 -6.19 2.06 27.76
N VAL A 261 -4.96 1.52 27.84
CA VAL A 261 -4.48 0.83 29.05
C VAL A 261 -4.42 1.80 30.23
N ALA A 262 -3.89 3.01 30.02
CA ALA A 262 -3.77 4.02 31.06
C ALA A 262 -5.15 4.42 31.64
N HIS A 263 -6.17 4.51 30.80
CA HIS A 263 -7.54 4.79 31.22
C HIS A 263 -8.13 3.64 32.06
N ALA A 264 -7.83 2.39 31.67
CA ALA A 264 -8.34 1.21 32.36
C ALA A 264 -7.56 0.87 33.63
N TYR A 265 -6.22 0.96 33.60
CA TYR A 265 -5.26 0.54 34.63
C TYR A 265 -4.13 1.57 34.77
N PRO A 266 -4.42 2.77 35.32
CA PRO A 266 -3.47 3.88 35.42
C PRO A 266 -2.21 3.54 36.23
N GLU A 267 -2.29 2.56 37.12
CA GLU A 267 -1.20 2.08 37.96
C GLU A 267 -0.04 1.42 37.18
N LEU A 268 -0.29 1.04 35.93
CA LEU A 268 0.73 0.45 35.07
C LEU A 268 1.62 1.51 34.38
N MET A 269 1.22 2.78 34.46
CA MET A 269 1.89 3.87 33.76
C MET A 269 3.08 4.46 34.55
N SER A 270 3.93 5.19 33.83
CA SER A 270 5.17 5.80 34.36
C SER A 270 4.99 7.15 35.01
N GLY A 271 3.79 7.71 35.02
CA GLY A 271 3.51 9.00 35.66
C GLY A 271 3.75 8.94 37.18
N GLU A 272 4.30 10.01 37.77
CA GLU A 272 4.51 10.11 39.23
C GLU A 272 3.26 10.63 39.96
N GLY A 273 3.00 10.11 41.13
CA GLY A 273 1.83 10.47 41.96
C GLY A 273 0.55 9.73 41.59
N LYS A 274 -0.59 10.19 42.10
CA LYS A 274 -1.89 9.62 41.76
C LYS A 274 -2.30 10.11 40.39
N GLN A 275 -2.30 9.19 39.42
CA GLN A 275 -2.62 9.46 38.02
C GLN A 275 -4.06 9.05 37.70
N SER A 276 -4.68 9.82 36.83
CA SER A 276 -5.87 9.42 36.08
C SER A 276 -5.65 9.85 34.63
N TYR A 277 -6.02 8.99 33.70
CA TYR A 277 -5.85 9.26 32.28
C TYR A 277 -7.19 9.20 31.58
N GLU A 278 -7.45 10.21 30.77
CA GLU A 278 -8.60 10.19 29.85
C GLU A 278 -8.27 9.35 28.64
N GLN A 279 -9.26 8.63 28.15
CA GLN A 279 -9.12 7.90 26.90
C GLN A 279 -8.97 8.88 25.74
N GLN A 280 -7.98 8.65 24.90
CA GLN A 280 -7.79 9.45 23.70
C GLN A 280 -8.75 8.99 22.61
N ARG A 281 -9.32 9.94 21.89
CA ARG A 281 -10.24 9.69 20.79
C ARG A 281 -9.74 10.27 19.46
N ALA A 282 -8.82 11.24 19.53
CA ALA A 282 -8.14 11.82 18.38
C ALA A 282 -6.93 10.97 17.96
N TRP A 283 -6.38 11.28 16.82
CA TRP A 283 -5.21 10.60 16.27
C TRP A 283 -3.92 11.29 16.72
N GLY A 284 -2.92 10.52 17.11
CA GLY A 284 -1.63 11.10 17.51
C GLY A 284 -0.78 10.19 18.38
N VAL A 285 0.33 10.74 18.87
CA VAL A 285 1.24 10.11 19.83
C VAL A 285 1.04 10.75 21.18
N PHE A 286 0.60 9.99 22.17
CA PHE A 286 0.19 10.50 23.47
C PHE A 286 1.23 10.24 24.55
N VAL A 287 1.03 10.92 25.69
CA VAL A 287 2.00 10.94 26.80
C VAL A 287 2.01 9.65 27.62
N PRO A 288 0.89 8.96 27.93
CA PRO A 288 0.92 7.78 28.78
C PRO A 288 1.88 6.73 28.23
N LEU A 289 2.82 6.32 29.06
CA LEU A 289 3.83 5.31 28.72
C LEU A 289 3.93 4.31 29.86
N MET A 290 3.96 3.02 29.54
CA MET A 290 4.02 1.93 30.51
C MET A 290 5.32 1.97 31.32
N ASN A 291 5.27 1.52 32.59
CA ASN A 291 6.39 1.61 33.51
C ASN A 291 7.22 0.32 33.55
N PRO A 292 8.41 0.29 32.92
CA PRO A 292 9.25 -0.92 32.91
C PRO A 292 9.78 -1.35 34.26
N LEU A 293 9.70 -0.49 35.28
CA LEU A 293 10.15 -0.81 36.63
C LEU A 293 9.03 -1.34 37.53
N ASN A 294 7.79 -1.33 37.04
CA ASN A 294 6.65 -1.84 37.78
C ASN A 294 6.52 -3.36 37.59
N PRO A 295 6.70 -4.20 38.64
CA PRO A 295 6.55 -5.64 38.55
C PRO A 295 5.14 -6.07 38.08
N GLU A 296 4.11 -5.33 38.48
CA GLU A 296 2.72 -5.60 38.07
C GLU A 296 2.51 -5.51 36.56
N LEU A 297 3.32 -4.71 35.84
CA LEU A 297 3.28 -4.64 34.38
C LEU A 297 3.60 -5.99 33.74
N TYR A 298 4.54 -6.72 34.30
CA TYR A 298 4.94 -8.04 33.78
C TYR A 298 3.93 -9.13 34.11
N ILE A 299 3.30 -9.06 35.30
CA ILE A 299 2.18 -9.93 35.66
C ILE A 299 0.99 -9.66 34.74
N PHE A 300 0.72 -8.39 34.48
CA PHE A 300 -0.31 -7.97 33.53
C PHE A 300 -0.06 -8.60 32.14
N PHE A 301 1.12 -8.42 31.57
CA PHE A 301 1.41 -8.95 30.25
C PHE A 301 1.52 -10.49 30.21
N ASP A 302 1.97 -11.13 31.29
CA ASP A 302 1.98 -12.58 31.32
C ASP A 302 0.57 -13.18 31.23
N ASN A 303 -0.40 -12.58 31.92
CA ASN A 303 -1.80 -12.97 31.82
C ASN A 303 -2.40 -12.64 30.45
N VAL A 304 -2.18 -11.41 29.93
CA VAL A 304 -2.66 -10.99 28.63
C VAL A 304 -2.12 -11.91 27.52
N PHE A 305 -0.81 -12.16 27.52
CA PHE A 305 -0.20 -13.04 26.51
C PHE A 305 -0.59 -14.51 26.70
N SER A 306 -0.91 -14.97 27.89
CA SER A 306 -1.47 -16.32 28.06
C SER A 306 -2.79 -16.44 27.28
N GLU A 307 -3.73 -15.48 27.44
CA GLU A 307 -4.99 -15.51 26.72
C GLU A 307 -4.82 -15.30 25.20
N VAL A 308 -3.93 -14.38 24.78
CA VAL A 308 -3.68 -14.09 23.37
C VAL A 308 -3.02 -15.27 22.66
N THR A 309 -2.04 -15.92 23.29
CA THR A 309 -1.33 -17.06 22.69
C THR A 309 -2.17 -18.33 22.60
N ASP A 310 -3.12 -18.49 23.52
CA ASP A 310 -4.12 -19.57 23.42
C ASP A 310 -5.13 -19.34 22.29
N LEU A 311 -5.42 -18.06 22.00
CA LEU A 311 -6.39 -17.69 20.99
C LEU A 311 -5.80 -17.67 19.55
N PHE A 312 -4.57 -17.15 19.42
CA PHE A 312 -3.89 -17.01 18.13
C PHE A 312 -2.82 -18.09 17.94
N PRO A 313 -3.06 -19.04 17.04
CA PRO A 313 -2.17 -20.21 16.88
C PRO A 313 -0.87 -19.90 16.13
N ASP A 314 -0.73 -18.72 15.49
CA ASP A 314 0.49 -18.32 14.77
C ASP A 314 1.71 -18.29 15.71
N GLU A 315 2.90 -18.47 15.13
CA GLU A 315 4.16 -18.42 15.88
C GLU A 315 4.59 -17.00 16.29
N TYR A 316 3.99 -15.96 15.69
CA TYR A 316 4.35 -14.56 15.96
C TYR A 316 3.28 -13.84 16.77
N ILE A 317 3.74 -12.98 17.66
CA ILE A 317 2.95 -11.92 18.31
C ILE A 317 3.64 -10.59 18.01
N HIS A 318 2.90 -9.65 17.47
CA HIS A 318 3.39 -8.30 17.25
C HIS A 318 3.13 -7.45 18.49
N ILE A 319 4.16 -6.75 18.98
CA ILE A 319 4.08 -5.93 20.19
C ILE A 319 3.98 -4.42 19.93
N GLY A 320 3.81 -4.01 18.67
CA GLY A 320 3.93 -2.61 18.30
C GLY A 320 5.36 -2.11 18.50
N GLY A 321 5.56 -1.33 19.54
CA GLY A 321 6.88 -0.81 19.94
C GLY A 321 7.20 0.56 19.35
N ASP A 322 6.34 1.05 18.46
CA ASP A 322 6.48 2.31 17.74
C ASP A 322 6.10 3.53 18.59
N GLU A 323 6.65 4.66 18.20
CA GLU A 323 6.30 6.02 18.65
C GLU A 323 6.20 6.22 20.19
N PRO A 324 7.04 5.58 21.04
CA PRO A 324 6.94 5.80 22.48
C PRO A 324 7.25 7.25 22.84
N ASN A 325 6.30 7.93 23.49
CA ASN A 325 6.53 9.28 24.01
C ASN A 325 7.27 9.21 25.35
N TYR A 326 8.57 9.34 25.30
CA TYR A 326 9.44 9.18 26.47
C TYR A 326 9.29 10.27 27.55
N GLN A 327 8.38 11.22 27.42
CA GLN A 327 8.24 12.33 28.37
C GLN A 327 8.07 11.85 29.82
N GLN A 328 7.22 10.83 30.04
CA GLN A 328 7.03 10.29 31.39
C GLN A 328 8.29 9.61 31.90
N TRP A 329 8.99 8.83 31.07
CA TRP A 329 10.26 8.21 31.52
C TRP A 329 11.33 9.25 31.82
N SER A 330 11.47 10.27 30.98
CA SER A 330 12.45 11.35 31.20
C SER A 330 12.21 12.17 32.46
N ASN A 331 10.94 12.32 32.86
CA ASN A 331 10.56 13.09 34.04
C ASN A 331 10.51 12.25 35.33
N ASN A 332 10.47 10.90 35.24
CA ASN A 332 10.40 10.02 36.40
C ASN A 332 11.79 9.78 37.01
N LYS A 333 12.01 10.32 38.19
CA LYS A 333 13.29 10.27 38.89
C LYS A 333 13.78 8.84 39.16
N LYS A 334 12.87 7.91 39.49
CA LYS A 334 13.22 6.50 39.72
C LYS A 334 13.68 5.80 38.46
N ILE A 335 13.01 6.08 37.35
CA ILE A 335 13.39 5.55 36.02
C ILE A 335 14.76 6.10 35.63
N GLN A 336 15.01 7.42 35.76
CA GLN A 336 16.28 8.01 35.39
C GLN A 336 17.44 7.52 36.32
N ALA A 337 17.18 7.29 37.61
CA ALA A 337 18.15 6.66 38.51
C ALA A 337 18.47 5.23 38.08
N PHE A 338 17.46 4.42 37.74
CA PHE A 338 17.63 3.04 37.28
C PHE A 338 18.45 2.98 35.98
N ILE A 339 18.15 3.84 35.00
CA ILE A 339 18.92 3.96 33.75
C ILE A 339 20.40 4.21 34.06
N LYS A 340 20.70 5.14 34.97
CA LYS A 340 22.06 5.50 35.34
C LYS A 340 22.77 4.38 36.11
N GLU A 341 22.12 3.79 37.07
CA GLU A 341 22.70 2.73 37.94
C GLU A 341 23.01 1.45 37.17
N ASN A 342 22.21 1.15 36.16
CA ASN A 342 22.38 -0.05 35.31
C ASN A 342 23.12 0.20 34.01
N ASN A 343 23.67 1.41 33.79
CA ASN A 343 24.38 1.81 32.56
C ASN A 343 23.55 1.57 31.29
N ILE A 344 22.23 1.81 31.35
CA ILE A 344 21.30 1.67 30.22
C ILE A 344 21.47 2.88 29.29
N ASP A 345 21.41 2.63 27.95
CA ASP A 345 21.54 3.68 26.93
C ASP A 345 20.25 4.51 26.82
N GLY A 346 20.01 5.33 27.84
CA GLY A 346 18.87 6.26 27.89
C GLY A 346 17.50 5.57 27.78
N ASN A 347 16.51 6.29 27.35
CA ASN A 347 15.14 5.78 27.25
C ASN A 347 15.01 4.70 26.17
N ARG A 348 15.81 4.73 25.11
CA ARG A 348 15.81 3.70 24.07
C ARG A 348 16.35 2.36 24.61
N GLY A 349 17.42 2.41 25.38
CA GLY A 349 17.93 1.22 26.10
C GLY A 349 16.94 0.69 27.12
N LEU A 350 16.16 1.57 27.78
CA LEU A 350 15.10 1.14 28.69
C LEU A 350 13.95 0.45 27.96
N GLN A 351 13.60 0.91 26.77
CA GLN A 351 12.64 0.20 25.92
C GLN A 351 13.16 -1.19 25.54
N SER A 352 14.43 -1.29 25.18
CA SER A 352 15.06 -2.59 24.91
C SER A 352 15.04 -3.51 26.12
N TYR A 353 15.31 -2.97 27.32
CA TYR A 353 15.20 -3.73 28.58
C TYR A 353 13.77 -4.30 28.78
N LEU A 354 12.73 -3.49 28.52
CA LEU A 354 11.34 -3.95 28.56
C LEU A 354 11.11 -5.06 27.51
N ASN A 355 11.46 -4.77 26.26
CA ASN A 355 11.23 -5.68 25.14
C ASN A 355 11.94 -7.03 25.33
N ALA A 356 13.15 -7.07 25.93
CA ALA A 356 13.85 -8.32 26.23
C ALA A 356 13.08 -9.20 27.24
N ARG A 357 12.41 -8.59 28.21
CA ARG A 357 11.58 -9.32 29.18
C ARG A 357 10.28 -9.83 28.54
N ILE A 358 9.68 -9.03 27.67
CA ILE A 358 8.49 -9.43 26.90
C ILE A 358 8.85 -10.54 25.91
N GLU A 359 10.00 -10.43 25.22
CA GLU A 359 10.48 -11.48 24.31
C GLU A 359 10.64 -12.80 25.02
N LYS A 360 11.34 -12.79 26.18
CA LYS A 360 11.47 -14.00 26.99
C LYS A 360 10.11 -14.60 27.38
N MET A 361 9.15 -13.76 27.78
CA MET A 361 7.80 -14.18 28.18
C MET A 361 7.06 -14.85 27.01
N LEU A 362 7.16 -14.27 25.81
CA LEU A 362 6.57 -14.84 24.59
C LEU A 362 7.27 -16.14 24.19
N ASN A 363 8.60 -16.19 24.29
CA ASN A 363 9.39 -17.38 23.99
C ASN A 363 9.07 -18.54 24.94
N ASP A 364 8.90 -18.26 26.25
CA ASP A 364 8.47 -19.25 27.25
C ASP A 364 7.06 -19.82 26.91
N LYS A 365 6.23 -19.08 26.17
CA LYS A 365 4.92 -19.51 25.63
C LYS A 365 5.01 -20.12 24.22
N GLY A 366 6.22 -20.32 23.68
CA GLY A 366 6.46 -20.89 22.35
C GLY A 366 6.17 -19.93 21.19
N LYS A 367 6.14 -18.62 21.45
CA LYS A 367 5.91 -17.56 20.46
C LYS A 367 7.19 -16.77 20.19
N LYS A 368 7.22 -16.13 19.01
CA LYS A 368 8.28 -15.22 18.58
C LYS A 368 7.76 -13.78 18.63
N LEU A 369 8.60 -12.88 19.11
CA LEU A 369 8.29 -11.46 19.13
C LEU A 369 8.55 -10.84 17.76
N MET A 370 7.64 -10.00 17.31
CA MET A 370 7.87 -9.05 16.23
C MET A 370 7.38 -7.64 16.63
N GLY A 371 7.83 -6.62 15.95
CA GLY A 371 7.40 -5.25 16.17
C GLY A 371 8.01 -4.28 15.18
N TRP A 372 7.60 -3.01 15.29
CA TRP A 372 8.07 -1.93 14.43
C TRP A 372 9.55 -1.63 14.65
N ASP A 373 10.20 -0.88 13.75
CA ASP A 373 11.66 -0.61 13.78
C ASP A 373 12.19 -0.13 15.13
N GLU A 374 11.38 0.49 15.98
CA GLU A 374 11.79 1.03 17.27
C GLU A 374 12.23 -0.06 18.26
N ILE A 375 11.73 -1.29 18.08
CA ILE A 375 12.17 -2.40 18.93
C ILE A 375 13.59 -2.85 18.61
N TRP A 376 14.11 -2.53 17.42
CA TRP A 376 15.43 -2.98 17.00
C TRP A 376 16.53 -2.42 17.89
N HIS A 377 17.20 -3.30 18.63
CA HIS A 377 18.31 -3.00 19.51
C HIS A 377 19.23 -4.21 19.64
N LYS A 378 20.53 -3.98 19.70
CA LYS A 378 21.56 -5.03 19.77
C LYS A 378 21.45 -5.99 20.97
N ASP A 379 20.73 -5.62 22.00
CA ASP A 379 20.52 -6.46 23.19
C ASP A 379 19.36 -7.47 23.04
N LEU A 380 18.63 -7.41 21.92
CA LEU A 380 17.58 -8.36 21.62
C LEU A 380 18.11 -9.52 20.77
N PRO A 381 17.56 -10.74 20.91
CA PRO A 381 17.98 -11.88 20.12
C PRO A 381 17.57 -11.71 18.65
N THR A 382 18.37 -12.25 17.73
CA THR A 382 18.09 -12.20 16.28
C THR A 382 16.91 -13.08 15.86
N SER A 383 16.25 -13.76 16.80
CA SER A 383 15.01 -14.52 16.57
C SER A 383 13.78 -13.63 16.37
N ILE A 384 13.84 -12.35 16.76
CA ILE A 384 12.77 -11.39 16.56
C ILE A 384 12.67 -10.95 15.10
N VAL A 385 11.49 -10.46 14.69
CA VAL A 385 11.26 -9.91 13.36
C VAL A 385 11.03 -8.40 13.45
N ILE A 386 11.76 -7.65 12.65
CA ILE A 386 11.65 -6.19 12.58
C ILE A 386 10.73 -5.81 11.41
N GLN A 387 9.64 -5.11 11.71
CA GLN A 387 8.78 -4.52 10.68
C GLN A 387 9.16 -3.06 10.47
N SER A 388 9.65 -2.74 9.28
CA SER A 388 10.17 -1.41 8.99
C SER A 388 9.12 -0.50 8.34
N TRP A 389 8.79 0.59 9.03
CA TRP A 389 8.05 1.72 8.46
C TRP A 389 8.96 2.92 8.16
N ARG A 390 10.23 2.88 8.62
CA ARG A 390 11.22 3.94 8.47
C ARG A 390 12.02 3.88 7.18
N GLY A 391 11.91 2.80 6.42
CA GLY A 391 12.47 2.68 5.09
C GLY A 391 13.47 1.54 4.91
N HIS A 392 13.93 1.40 3.68
CA HIS A 392 14.84 0.36 3.26
C HIS A 392 16.16 0.34 4.01
N ASP A 393 16.66 1.52 4.44
CA ASP A 393 17.91 1.57 5.20
C ASP A 393 17.76 0.93 6.58
N SER A 394 16.62 1.12 7.24
CA SER A 394 16.36 0.53 8.56
C SER A 394 16.32 -0.99 8.47
N ILE A 395 15.48 -1.55 7.58
CA ILE A 395 15.40 -3.00 7.39
C ILE A 395 16.72 -3.59 6.88
N GLY A 396 17.44 -2.85 6.01
CA GLY A 396 18.73 -3.28 5.49
C GLY A 396 19.81 -3.34 6.58
N GLN A 397 19.86 -2.36 7.47
CA GLN A 397 20.79 -2.40 8.61
C GLN A 397 20.45 -3.52 9.59
N ALA A 398 19.17 -3.72 9.90
CA ALA A 398 18.73 -4.83 10.73
C ALA A 398 19.15 -6.19 10.12
N ALA A 399 18.99 -6.37 8.81
CA ALA A 399 19.43 -7.59 8.12
C ALA A 399 20.97 -7.80 8.19
N LYS A 400 21.77 -6.73 8.10
CA LYS A 400 23.23 -6.82 8.29
C LYS A 400 23.63 -7.26 9.69
N GLU A 401 22.81 -6.96 10.67
CA GLU A 401 23.00 -7.39 12.06
C GLU A 401 22.37 -8.77 12.34
N GLY A 402 21.81 -9.43 11.33
CA GLY A 402 21.26 -10.79 11.42
C GLY A 402 19.78 -10.87 11.78
N TYR A 403 19.05 -9.76 11.83
CA TYR A 403 17.61 -9.77 12.10
C TYR A 403 16.82 -9.98 10.81
N ALA A 404 15.81 -10.84 10.90
CA ALA A 404 14.82 -10.95 9.85
C ALA A 404 13.88 -9.72 9.84
N GLY A 405 13.42 -9.31 8.67
CA GLY A 405 12.63 -8.11 8.57
C GLY A 405 11.58 -8.09 7.47
N LEU A 406 10.61 -7.18 7.65
CA LEU A 406 9.50 -6.88 6.75
C LEU A 406 9.51 -5.40 6.39
N LEU A 407 9.16 -5.07 5.16
CA LEU A 407 8.97 -3.68 4.74
C LEU A 407 7.49 -3.30 4.71
N SER A 408 7.12 -2.24 5.45
CA SER A 408 5.81 -1.58 5.33
C SER A 408 5.90 -0.21 4.71
N THR A 409 7.05 0.45 4.79
CA THR A 409 7.32 1.71 4.09
C THR A 409 6.96 1.59 2.61
N GLY A 410 6.20 2.55 2.10
CA GLY A 410 5.76 2.55 0.71
C GLY A 410 4.54 1.66 0.42
N PHE A 411 4.04 0.93 1.42
CA PHE A 411 2.84 0.08 1.31
C PHE A 411 1.69 0.55 2.23
N TYR A 412 1.66 1.82 2.61
CA TYR A 412 0.59 2.42 3.43
C TYR A 412 -0.63 2.68 2.55
N LEU A 413 -1.59 1.74 2.54
CA LEU A 413 -2.78 1.79 1.72
C LEU A 413 -3.90 2.69 2.30
N ASP A 414 -3.86 3.00 3.58
CA ASP A 414 -4.72 4.01 4.20
C ASP A 414 -4.47 5.41 3.61
N GLN A 415 -3.24 5.66 3.19
CA GLN A 415 -2.87 6.94 2.59
C GLN A 415 -3.28 7.01 1.12
N PRO A 416 -3.88 8.13 0.68
CA PRO A 416 -4.24 8.33 -0.72
C PRO A 416 -3.00 8.58 -1.59
N GLN A 417 -2.23 7.54 -1.88
CA GLN A 417 -1.09 7.55 -2.78
C GLN A 417 -1.45 6.89 -4.12
N PRO A 418 -0.82 7.30 -5.24
CA PRO A 418 -1.02 6.62 -6.51
C PRO A 418 -0.59 5.16 -6.45
N THR A 419 -1.27 4.30 -7.17
CA THR A 419 -0.94 2.86 -7.25
C THR A 419 0.49 2.64 -7.74
N SER A 420 0.95 3.45 -8.69
CA SER A 420 2.32 3.41 -9.22
C SER A 420 3.38 3.61 -8.12
N TYR A 421 3.12 4.46 -7.13
CA TYR A 421 4.02 4.62 -5.98
C TYR A 421 4.19 3.30 -5.21
N HIS A 422 3.10 2.61 -4.89
CA HIS A 422 3.16 1.30 -4.24
C HIS A 422 3.82 0.24 -5.14
N TYR A 423 3.56 0.31 -6.45
CA TYR A 423 4.09 -0.63 -7.42
C TYR A 423 5.59 -0.51 -7.67
N ARG A 424 6.16 0.70 -7.59
CA ARG A 424 7.62 0.91 -7.64
C ARG A 424 8.34 0.45 -6.38
N ASN A 425 7.62 0.36 -5.27
CA ASN A 425 8.21 -0.06 -4.01
C ASN A 425 8.57 -1.55 -4.02
N ASP A 426 9.76 -1.88 -3.54
CA ASP A 426 10.27 -3.26 -3.49
C ASP A 426 10.78 -3.52 -2.08
N PRO A 427 10.40 -4.61 -1.41
CA PRO A 427 10.91 -4.92 -0.08
C PRO A 427 12.43 -5.06 0.03
N MET A 428 13.08 -5.46 -1.08
CA MET A 428 14.53 -5.70 -1.07
C MET A 428 15.32 -4.40 -1.14
N PRO A 429 16.17 -4.06 -0.15
CA PRO A 429 17.11 -2.95 -0.25
C PRO A 429 18.10 -3.17 -1.41
N LYS A 430 18.14 -2.20 -2.34
CA LYS A 430 18.89 -2.34 -3.59
C LYS A 430 20.27 -1.65 -3.60
N GLY A 431 20.65 -1.00 -2.49
CA GLY A 431 21.85 -0.16 -2.46
C GLY A 431 21.72 1.09 -3.34
N PRO A 432 22.83 1.79 -3.65
CA PRO A 432 22.81 2.97 -4.49
C PRO A 432 22.26 2.69 -5.89
N GLN A 433 21.24 3.45 -6.31
CA GLN A 433 20.55 3.28 -7.58
C GLN A 433 20.93 4.31 -8.64
N VAL A 434 21.87 5.20 -8.33
CA VAL A 434 22.37 6.23 -9.23
C VAL A 434 23.88 6.31 -9.12
N ASP A 435 24.55 6.42 -10.25
CA ASP A 435 25.97 6.78 -10.28
C ASP A 435 26.11 8.28 -9.99
N ASP A 436 26.58 8.60 -8.81
CA ASP A 436 26.74 9.95 -8.31
C ASP A 436 28.16 10.52 -8.52
N GLN A 437 29.04 9.80 -9.22
CA GLN A 437 30.38 10.24 -9.56
C GLN A 437 30.37 11.09 -10.84
N GLN A 438 31.11 12.19 -10.83
CA GLN A 438 31.34 12.94 -12.04
C GLN A 438 32.46 12.29 -12.85
N HIS A 439 32.18 11.82 -14.03
CA HIS A 439 33.16 11.26 -14.94
C HIS A 439 33.79 12.32 -15.85
N GLN A 440 34.89 11.93 -16.53
CA GLN A 440 35.61 12.83 -17.42
C GLN A 440 34.73 13.38 -18.53
N GLY A 441 34.62 14.70 -18.59
CA GLY A 441 33.84 15.41 -19.58
C GLY A 441 32.37 15.62 -19.23
N GLU A 442 31.94 15.20 -18.07
CA GLU A 442 30.63 15.53 -17.55
C GLU A 442 30.63 16.87 -16.81
N SER A 443 29.49 17.52 -16.77
CA SER A 443 29.21 18.68 -15.93
C SER A 443 28.11 18.35 -14.95
N PHE A 444 28.08 19.04 -13.81
CA PHE A 444 26.97 18.91 -12.87
C PHE A 444 26.47 20.26 -12.36
N GLU A 445 25.24 20.29 -11.94
CA GLU A 445 24.56 21.43 -11.30
C GLU A 445 23.86 20.92 -10.05
N THR A 446 23.98 21.65 -8.95
CA THR A 446 23.32 21.34 -7.69
C THR A 446 22.41 22.49 -7.29
N TYR A 447 21.16 22.18 -7.04
CA TYR A 447 20.12 23.10 -6.62
C TYR A 447 19.69 22.78 -5.20
N THR A 448 19.49 23.80 -4.37
CA THR A 448 18.84 23.63 -3.06
C THR A 448 17.35 23.77 -3.24
N TRP A 449 16.61 22.93 -2.56
CA TRP A 449 15.15 23.00 -2.56
C TRP A 449 14.57 22.94 -1.15
N GLN A 450 13.42 23.53 -0.98
CA GLN A 450 12.61 23.39 0.22
C GLN A 450 11.15 23.21 -0.14
N LYS A 451 10.46 22.39 0.65
CA LYS A 451 9.07 22.07 0.47
C LYS A 451 8.31 22.37 1.75
N PRO A 452 7.22 23.13 1.69
CA PRO A 452 6.32 23.31 2.83
C PRO A 452 5.78 21.97 3.35
N ARG A 453 5.50 21.94 4.64
CA ARG A 453 4.82 20.79 5.29
C ARG A 453 3.57 21.27 5.99
N GLY A 454 2.56 20.40 6.11
CA GLY A 454 1.36 20.68 6.87
C GLY A 454 1.63 20.86 8.36
N LYS A 455 2.67 20.21 8.90
CA LYS A 455 3.15 20.35 10.29
C LYS A 455 4.67 20.37 10.34
N GLY A 456 5.20 21.28 11.18
CA GLY A 456 6.64 21.47 11.37
C GLY A 456 7.29 22.33 10.28
N GLY A 457 8.62 22.46 10.34
CA GLY A 457 9.40 23.24 9.38
C GLY A 457 9.42 22.59 7.99
N PRO A 458 9.78 23.37 6.94
CA PRO A 458 9.85 22.85 5.58
C PRO A 458 10.86 21.70 5.47
N ARG A 459 10.61 20.75 4.59
CA ARG A 459 11.63 19.80 4.15
C ARG A 459 12.64 20.53 3.29
N LYS A 460 13.92 20.23 3.49
CA LYS A 460 15.02 20.82 2.73
C LYS A 460 15.88 19.74 2.12
N GLY A 461 16.41 20.01 0.95
CA GLY A 461 17.30 19.09 0.26
C GLY A 461 18.07 19.75 -0.85
N THR A 462 18.86 18.93 -1.55
CA THR A 462 19.59 19.32 -2.77
C THR A 462 19.15 18.39 -3.91
N LEU A 463 19.02 18.95 -5.11
CA LEU A 463 18.86 18.21 -6.35
C LEU A 463 20.14 18.40 -7.15
N THR A 464 20.86 17.32 -7.43
CA THR A 464 22.05 17.34 -8.29
C THR A 464 21.74 16.64 -9.60
N ILE A 465 22.07 17.31 -10.71
CA ILE A 465 21.91 16.81 -12.08
C ILE A 465 23.29 16.73 -12.69
N ILE A 466 23.69 15.55 -13.13
CA ILE A 466 24.95 15.30 -13.87
C ILE A 466 24.59 15.12 -15.33
N THR A 467 25.28 15.85 -16.21
CA THR A 467 25.04 15.84 -17.65
C THR A 467 26.29 15.40 -18.40
N SER A 468 26.17 14.40 -19.27
CA SER A 468 27.24 13.95 -20.14
C SER A 468 27.49 14.95 -21.29
N LYS A 469 28.57 14.76 -22.05
CA LYS A 469 28.86 15.57 -23.26
C LYS A 469 27.79 15.44 -24.33
N GLU A 470 27.14 14.27 -24.40
CA GLU A 470 26.08 13.95 -25.35
C GLU A 470 24.71 14.48 -24.90
N GLY A 471 24.62 15.10 -23.71
CA GLY A 471 23.39 15.65 -23.17
C GLY A 471 22.56 14.67 -22.32
N ASN A 472 23.01 13.42 -22.11
CA ASN A 472 22.34 12.50 -21.23
C ASN A 472 22.48 12.96 -19.78
N ALA A 473 21.38 12.92 -19.03
CA ALA A 473 21.36 13.35 -17.65
C ALA A 473 20.98 12.23 -16.69
N ARG A 474 21.56 12.29 -15.48
CA ARG A 474 21.15 11.52 -14.32
C ARG A 474 21.04 12.45 -13.12
N ALA A 475 20.14 12.14 -12.21
CA ALA A 475 19.86 13.02 -11.09
C ALA A 475 19.66 12.27 -9.78
N PHE A 476 20.00 12.95 -8.69
CA PHE A 476 19.74 12.45 -7.33
C PHE A 476 19.45 13.61 -6.38
N THR A 477 18.88 13.27 -5.24
CA THR A 477 18.52 14.22 -4.18
C THR A 477 19.04 13.73 -2.83
N ASP A 478 19.57 14.66 -2.04
CA ASP A 478 19.86 14.47 -0.63
C ASP A 478 18.90 15.33 0.17
N TYR A 479 18.22 14.77 1.18
CA TYR A 479 17.22 15.51 1.95
C TYR A 479 17.07 14.99 3.38
N ASN A 480 16.91 15.89 4.33
CA ASN A 480 16.60 15.60 5.73
C ASN A 480 17.46 14.50 6.40
N GLY A 481 18.72 14.37 6.02
CA GLY A 481 19.60 13.32 6.56
C GLY A 481 19.20 11.89 6.20
N LYS A 482 18.35 11.70 5.19
CA LYS A 482 18.06 10.40 4.59
C LYS A 482 19.15 10.03 3.59
N SER A 483 19.27 8.75 3.29
CA SER A 483 20.18 8.27 2.26
C SER A 483 19.86 8.90 0.89
N ARG A 484 20.92 9.04 0.06
CA ARG A 484 20.81 9.61 -1.28
C ARG A 484 19.79 8.86 -2.13
N ALA A 485 18.80 9.58 -2.63
CA ALA A 485 17.76 9.02 -3.48
C ALA A 485 17.99 9.35 -4.95
N LYS A 486 17.83 8.35 -5.82
CA LYS A 486 17.76 8.55 -7.27
C LYS A 486 16.54 9.41 -7.60
N VAL A 487 16.68 10.32 -8.55
CA VAL A 487 15.57 11.05 -9.16
C VAL A 487 15.38 10.52 -10.58
N ASP A 488 14.20 9.98 -10.86
CA ASP A 488 13.84 9.53 -12.19
C ASP A 488 13.46 10.74 -13.04
N ILE A 489 14.25 10.99 -14.08
CA ILE A 489 14.09 12.13 -14.97
C ILE A 489 12.99 11.83 -15.98
N ILE A 490 11.94 12.65 -16.01
CA ILE A 490 10.88 12.60 -17.00
C ILE A 490 11.24 13.46 -18.21
N GLU A 491 11.77 14.66 -17.94
CA GLU A 491 12.17 15.62 -18.97
C GLU A 491 13.26 16.54 -18.39
N TYR A 492 14.27 16.84 -19.21
CA TYR A 492 15.32 17.78 -18.82
C TYR A 492 15.83 18.51 -20.06
N THR A 493 15.85 19.84 -19.97
CA THR A 493 16.54 20.70 -20.90
C THR A 493 17.48 21.59 -20.10
N LYS A 494 18.78 21.40 -20.34
CA LYS A 494 19.80 22.13 -19.55
C LYS A 494 19.58 23.62 -19.64
N GLY A 495 19.48 24.25 -18.49
CA GLY A 495 19.28 25.68 -18.38
C GLY A 495 17.84 26.16 -18.65
N GLU A 496 16.88 25.29 -18.95
CA GLU A 496 15.50 25.69 -19.26
C GLU A 496 14.48 25.02 -18.35
N SER A 497 14.55 23.71 -18.18
CA SER A 497 13.55 22.98 -17.41
C SER A 497 14.07 21.65 -16.89
N PHE A 498 13.51 21.22 -15.75
CA PHE A 498 13.70 19.89 -15.19
C PHE A 498 12.35 19.34 -14.71
N ARG A 499 12.01 18.13 -15.11
CA ARG A 499 10.91 17.39 -14.56
C ARG A 499 11.37 16.00 -14.19
N GLY A 500 11.08 15.58 -12.97
CA GLY A 500 11.47 14.29 -12.46
C GLY A 500 10.77 13.98 -11.15
N HIS A 501 10.88 12.77 -10.68
CA HIS A 501 10.32 12.38 -9.39
C HIS A 501 11.25 11.45 -8.63
N PHE A 502 11.05 11.38 -7.32
CA PHE A 502 11.65 10.37 -6.48
C PHE A 502 10.65 9.88 -5.44
N ASP A 503 10.75 8.61 -5.14
CA ASP A 503 9.98 8.01 -4.07
C ASP A 503 10.72 8.24 -2.75
N ASN A 504 10.03 8.81 -1.79
CA ASN A 504 10.57 9.02 -0.46
C ASN A 504 9.85 8.13 0.55
N PHE A 505 10.32 8.19 1.77
CA PHE A 505 9.91 7.40 2.91
C PHE A 505 8.40 7.06 3.02
N MET A 506 7.49 7.99 2.75
CA MET A 506 6.04 7.73 2.85
C MET A 506 5.23 8.37 1.72
N SER A 507 5.91 8.79 0.65
CA SER A 507 5.26 9.46 -0.47
C SER A 507 6.21 9.57 -1.64
N TYR A 508 5.74 10.05 -2.76
CA TYR A 508 6.64 10.48 -3.82
C TYR A 508 6.68 12.01 -3.95
N THR A 509 7.76 12.53 -4.50
CA THR A 509 7.92 13.96 -4.77
C THR A 509 8.21 14.16 -6.24
N GLU A 510 7.38 14.92 -6.92
CA GLU A 510 7.59 15.32 -8.30
C GLU A 510 8.18 16.73 -8.35
N PHE A 511 9.28 16.89 -9.06
CA PHE A 511 9.83 18.18 -9.42
C PHE A 511 9.29 18.59 -10.79
N ASN A 512 8.79 19.80 -10.90
CA ASN A 512 8.39 20.42 -12.14
C ASN A 512 8.96 21.85 -12.12
N LEU A 513 10.17 21.99 -12.63
CA LEU A 513 10.98 23.18 -12.51
C LEU A 513 11.11 23.85 -13.88
N THR A 514 10.81 25.12 -13.96
CA THR A 514 11.12 25.97 -15.11
C THR A 514 12.11 27.05 -14.68
N MET A 515 13.05 27.38 -15.56
CA MET A 515 14.01 28.45 -15.27
C MET A 515 13.30 29.79 -15.26
N ASP A 516 13.44 30.53 -14.18
CA ASP A 516 13.04 31.92 -14.15
C ASP A 516 14.09 32.74 -14.96
N ASN A 517 13.63 33.53 -15.92
CA ASN A 517 14.50 34.36 -16.75
C ASN A 517 15.24 35.48 -15.97
N ARG A 518 15.09 35.54 -14.66
CA ARG A 518 15.83 36.43 -13.79
C ARG A 518 17.21 35.86 -13.45
N GLN A 519 18.23 36.38 -14.09
CA GLN A 519 19.58 36.11 -13.74
C GLN A 519 19.95 36.92 -12.48
N PHE A 520 20.42 36.26 -11.44
CA PHE A 520 20.94 36.93 -10.25
C PHE A 520 22.33 37.51 -10.53
N SER A 521 22.75 38.50 -9.75
CA SER A 521 24.03 39.20 -9.89
C SER A 521 25.25 38.30 -9.75
N ASP A 522 25.09 37.12 -9.15
CA ASP A 522 26.13 36.08 -9.01
C ASP A 522 26.17 35.09 -10.17
N GLY A 523 25.35 35.29 -11.20
CA GLY A 523 25.22 34.38 -12.34
C GLY A 523 24.40 33.09 -12.05
N SER A 524 23.73 33.01 -10.90
CA SER A 524 22.86 31.90 -10.57
C SER A 524 21.46 32.05 -11.20
N TYR A 525 20.75 30.96 -11.36
CA TYR A 525 19.39 30.92 -11.89
C TYR A 525 18.45 30.38 -10.81
N GLN A 526 17.24 30.90 -10.79
CA GLN A 526 16.19 30.37 -9.96
C GLN A 526 15.30 29.44 -10.80
N LEU A 527 15.23 28.17 -10.42
CA LEU A 527 14.21 27.25 -10.92
C LEU A 527 12.98 27.42 -10.03
N ILE A 528 11.85 27.77 -10.65
CA ILE A 528 10.56 27.90 -9.98
C ILE A 528 9.69 26.75 -10.47
N GLY A 529 9.11 26.00 -9.54
CA GLY A 529 8.24 24.92 -9.90
C GLY A 529 7.29 24.49 -8.78
N ASN A 530 6.28 23.77 -9.15
CA ASN A 530 5.33 23.20 -8.23
C ASN A 530 5.75 21.79 -7.86
N VAL A 531 5.82 21.51 -6.57
CA VAL A 531 5.98 20.14 -6.04
C VAL A 531 4.61 19.58 -5.73
N ARG A 532 4.26 18.54 -6.41
CA ARG A 532 3.02 17.82 -6.18
C ARG A 532 3.16 16.91 -4.98
N TRP A 533 2.93 17.42 -3.80
CA TRP A 533 2.69 16.58 -2.63
C TRP A 533 2.66 17.39 -1.33
N PRO A 534 1.74 17.09 -0.46
CA PRO A 534 0.39 16.51 -0.59
C PRO A 534 -0.57 17.45 -1.28
N THR A 535 -0.15 18.65 -1.49
CA THR A 535 -0.80 19.73 -2.26
C THR A 535 0.26 20.38 -3.13
N THR A 536 -0.15 21.02 -4.20
CA THR A 536 0.74 21.86 -4.98
C THR A 536 1.28 23.00 -4.10
N GLY A 537 2.56 23.01 -3.86
CA GLY A 537 3.28 24.12 -3.20
C GLY A 537 4.35 24.66 -4.14
N GLU A 538 4.64 25.94 -4.05
CA GLU A 538 5.77 26.52 -4.78
C GLU A 538 7.07 25.90 -4.25
N LEU A 539 7.85 25.32 -5.14
CA LEU A 539 9.20 24.91 -4.89
C LEU A 539 10.13 25.96 -5.45
N THR A 540 10.91 26.59 -4.59
CA THR A 540 12.01 27.46 -5.03
C THR A 540 13.30 26.66 -4.96
N ALA A 541 13.90 26.37 -6.11
CA ALA A 541 15.25 25.86 -6.19
C ALA A 541 16.16 26.98 -6.68
N SER A 542 17.19 27.31 -5.93
CA SER A 542 18.23 28.24 -6.36
C SER A 542 19.49 27.45 -6.69
N SER A 543 20.15 27.78 -7.79
CA SER A 543 21.46 27.25 -8.05
C SER A 543 22.42 27.88 -7.02
N SER A 544 22.79 27.14 -6.03
CA SER A 544 23.55 27.72 -4.93
C SER A 544 25.01 27.33 -4.90
N MET A 545 25.48 26.54 -5.87
CA MET A 545 26.92 26.24 -5.82
C MET A 545 27.56 26.00 -7.18
N LYS A 546 28.46 26.86 -7.55
CA LYS A 546 29.62 26.47 -8.32
C LYS A 546 30.54 25.63 -7.41
N GLY A 547 30.10 24.44 -7.04
CA GLY A 547 30.94 23.47 -6.35
C GLY A 547 31.96 22.91 -7.30
N THR A 548 33.15 22.69 -6.84
CA THR A 548 34.23 22.03 -7.62
C THR A 548 34.06 20.48 -7.58
N LYS A 549 33.18 19.96 -6.74
CA LYS A 549 32.94 18.53 -6.58
C LYS A 549 31.52 18.26 -6.03
N ILE A 550 31.05 17.09 -6.31
CA ILE A 550 29.80 16.55 -5.73
C ILE A 550 30.09 16.16 -4.26
N GLU A 551 29.28 16.68 -3.36
CA GLU A 551 29.42 16.40 -1.93
C GLU A 551 28.93 14.97 -1.60
N LYS A 552 29.53 14.38 -0.55
CA LYS A 552 29.03 13.11 -0.02
C LYS A 552 27.62 13.28 0.61
N PRO A 553 26.74 12.28 0.50
CA PRO A 553 25.42 12.37 1.09
C PRO A 553 25.49 12.48 2.61
N THR A 554 24.76 13.43 3.20
CA THR A 554 24.71 13.65 4.65
C THR A 554 24.04 12.49 5.39
N GLY A 555 23.10 11.80 4.77
CA GLY A 555 22.41 10.60 5.30
C GLY A 555 23.04 9.29 4.86
N GLY A 556 24.18 9.31 4.16
CA GLY A 556 24.83 8.12 3.64
C GLY A 556 24.24 7.61 2.32
N TYR A 557 24.69 6.43 1.94
CA TYR A 557 24.19 5.71 0.77
C TYR A 557 23.15 4.67 1.17
N PRO A 558 22.19 4.34 0.28
CA PRO A 558 21.26 3.25 0.50
C PRO A 558 21.99 1.93 0.82
N VAL A 559 21.41 1.16 1.73
CA VAL A 559 22.02 -0.10 2.20
C VAL A 559 21.99 -1.15 1.09
N ALA A 560 23.13 -1.75 0.80
CA ALA A 560 23.25 -2.92 -0.07
C ALA A 560 23.41 -4.18 0.76
N LEU A 561 22.70 -5.26 0.39
CA LEU A 561 22.74 -6.56 1.07
C LEU A 561 23.43 -7.61 0.22
N ASN A 562 24.23 -8.48 0.86
CA ASN A 562 24.73 -9.70 0.24
C ASN A 562 23.65 -10.81 0.25
N GLU A 563 23.88 -11.92 -0.46
CA GLU A 563 22.92 -13.03 -0.59
C GLU A 563 22.41 -13.60 0.75
N LYS A 564 23.27 -13.68 1.76
CA LYS A 564 22.89 -14.18 3.10
C LYS A 564 22.01 -13.19 3.85
N GLU A 565 22.27 -11.90 3.68
CA GLU A 565 21.50 -10.84 4.28
C GLU A 565 20.14 -10.67 3.56
N GLN A 566 20.09 -10.88 2.23
CA GLN A 566 18.85 -10.81 1.45
C GLN A 566 17.83 -11.86 1.90
N VAL A 567 18.26 -13.05 2.32
CA VAL A 567 17.35 -14.11 2.84
C VAL A 567 16.61 -13.68 4.09
N LEU A 568 17.13 -12.71 4.85
CA LEU A 568 16.51 -12.15 6.03
C LEU A 568 15.37 -11.17 5.71
N ILE A 569 15.26 -10.71 4.47
CA ILE A 569 14.13 -9.89 4.02
C ILE A 569 12.97 -10.82 3.66
N LEU A 570 12.05 -10.99 4.60
CA LEU A 570 10.94 -11.93 4.47
C LEU A 570 9.89 -11.48 3.47
N GLY A 571 9.84 -10.18 3.16
CA GLY A 571 8.86 -9.59 2.24
C GLY A 571 8.34 -8.26 2.74
N GLY A 572 7.03 -8.06 2.60
CA GLY A 572 6.41 -6.79 2.99
C GLY A 572 4.98 -6.94 3.48
N GLU A 573 4.49 -5.85 4.04
CA GLU A 573 3.17 -5.79 4.61
C GLU A 573 2.52 -4.44 4.33
N ALA A 574 1.34 -4.49 3.72
CA ALA A 574 0.52 -3.29 3.56
C ALA A 574 0.04 -2.82 4.93
N ALA A 575 0.28 -1.54 5.26
CA ALA A 575 -0.29 -0.93 6.44
C ALA A 575 -1.62 -0.24 6.09
N ILE A 576 -2.64 -0.46 6.90
CA ILE A 576 -4.01 0.01 6.68
C ILE A 576 -4.53 0.56 8.01
N TRP A 577 -4.20 1.83 8.29
CA TRP A 577 -4.54 2.53 9.53
C TRP A 577 -5.92 3.17 9.45
N ALA A 578 -6.74 3.01 10.50
CA ALA A 578 -8.16 3.33 10.51
C ALA A 578 -8.50 4.77 10.92
N GLU A 579 -7.59 5.72 10.80
CA GLU A 579 -7.88 7.12 11.14
C GLU A 579 -8.93 7.75 10.19
N ASN A 580 -8.91 7.38 8.93
CA ASN A 580 -9.76 7.98 7.90
C ASN A 580 -10.57 6.93 7.11
N TYR A 581 -10.88 5.81 7.72
CA TYR A 581 -11.87 4.87 7.21
C TYR A 581 -12.67 4.22 8.36
N ASP A 582 -13.84 3.73 8.03
CA ASP A 582 -14.72 2.92 8.84
C ASP A 582 -15.16 1.66 8.08
N ASP A 583 -16.08 0.92 8.63
CA ASP A 583 -16.62 -0.31 8.02
C ASP A 583 -17.16 -0.12 6.59
N LEU A 584 -17.70 1.05 6.28
CA LEU A 584 -18.27 1.35 4.97
C LEU A 584 -17.22 1.81 3.95
N THR A 585 -16.18 2.49 4.41
CA THR A 585 -15.25 3.23 3.55
C THR A 585 -13.90 2.53 3.35
N VAL A 586 -13.54 1.56 4.21
CA VAL A 586 -12.25 0.86 4.14
C VAL A 586 -11.96 0.26 2.77
N GLU A 587 -12.96 -0.38 2.16
CA GLU A 587 -12.74 -1.03 0.87
C GLU A 587 -12.38 -0.03 -0.24
N ALA A 588 -13.04 1.13 -0.27
CA ALA A 588 -12.73 2.18 -1.24
C ALA A 588 -11.32 2.77 -1.04
N ARG A 589 -10.75 2.65 0.17
CA ARG A 589 -9.38 3.12 0.46
C ARG A 589 -8.31 2.16 -0.05
N ILE A 590 -8.54 0.85 0.02
CA ILE A 590 -7.49 -0.13 -0.24
C ILE A 590 -7.62 -0.83 -1.60
N TRP A 591 -8.84 -0.96 -2.14
CA TRP A 591 -9.06 -1.61 -3.43
C TRP A 591 -9.23 -0.60 -4.57
N PRO A 592 -8.72 -0.93 -5.77
CA PRO A 592 -8.00 -2.16 -6.16
C PRO A 592 -6.48 -2.14 -5.89
N ARG A 593 -5.91 -1.09 -5.26
CA ARG A 593 -4.46 -0.88 -5.08
C ARG A 593 -3.74 -2.05 -4.39
N THR A 594 -4.44 -2.81 -3.54
CA THR A 594 -3.92 -4.01 -2.88
C THR A 594 -3.40 -5.06 -3.87
N TYR A 595 -3.99 -5.18 -5.07
CA TYR A 595 -3.48 -6.09 -6.10
C TYR A 595 -2.07 -5.71 -6.55
N ALA A 596 -1.78 -4.42 -6.67
CA ALA A 596 -0.44 -3.96 -7.04
C ALA A 596 0.58 -4.30 -5.95
N VAL A 597 0.23 -4.14 -4.67
CA VAL A 597 1.09 -4.58 -3.55
C VAL A 597 1.28 -6.10 -3.56
N GLY A 598 0.19 -6.87 -3.70
CA GLY A 598 0.25 -8.33 -3.82
C GLY A 598 1.17 -8.78 -4.95
N GLU A 599 1.14 -8.12 -6.11
CA GLU A 599 2.00 -8.40 -7.24
C GLU A 599 3.49 -8.11 -6.95
N ARG A 600 3.80 -6.99 -6.29
CA ARG A 600 5.19 -6.69 -5.90
C ARG A 600 5.77 -7.71 -4.94
N LEU A 601 4.94 -8.28 -4.09
CA LEU A 601 5.36 -9.29 -3.11
C LEU A 601 5.39 -10.71 -3.70
N TRP A 602 4.59 -10.98 -4.72
CA TRP A 602 4.47 -12.31 -5.33
C TRP A 602 5.33 -12.49 -6.58
N SER A 603 5.20 -11.55 -7.53
CA SER A 603 5.72 -11.71 -8.90
C SER A 603 7.22 -11.43 -8.99
N ALA A 604 7.80 -11.68 -10.17
CA ALA A 604 9.22 -11.44 -10.42
C ALA A 604 9.60 -9.96 -10.20
N GLU A 605 10.81 -9.72 -9.71
CA GLU A 605 11.34 -8.38 -9.45
C GLU A 605 11.33 -7.50 -10.70
N SER A 606 11.63 -8.10 -11.86
CA SER A 606 11.72 -7.42 -13.15
C SER A 606 10.37 -6.93 -13.69
N LEU A 607 9.25 -7.33 -13.08
CA LEU A 607 7.92 -6.87 -13.48
C LEU A 607 7.65 -5.47 -12.92
N THR A 608 8.02 -4.44 -13.68
CA THR A 608 7.98 -3.02 -13.26
C THR A 608 7.21 -2.09 -14.21
N ASP A 609 6.59 -2.62 -15.26
CA ASP A 609 5.82 -1.85 -16.25
C ASP A 609 4.51 -1.34 -15.64
N GLU A 610 4.48 -0.04 -15.32
CA GLU A 610 3.32 0.64 -14.71
C GLU A 610 2.12 0.69 -15.66
N ASP A 611 2.32 0.87 -16.97
CA ASP A 611 1.24 0.92 -17.95
C ASP A 611 0.54 -0.44 -18.05
N SER A 612 1.30 -1.52 -18.07
CA SER A 612 0.77 -2.88 -17.99
C SER A 612 0.05 -3.13 -16.67
N MET A 613 0.60 -2.67 -15.56
CA MET A 613 -0.02 -2.79 -14.24
C MET A 613 -1.38 -2.11 -14.21
N TYR A 614 -1.50 -0.84 -14.66
CA TYR A 614 -2.77 -0.12 -14.65
C TYR A 614 -3.83 -0.75 -15.56
N LYS A 615 -3.47 -1.27 -16.73
CA LYS A 615 -4.40 -1.99 -17.62
C LYS A 615 -4.99 -3.23 -16.94
N ARG A 616 -4.14 -4.00 -16.25
CA ARG A 616 -4.58 -5.19 -15.51
C ARG A 616 -5.38 -4.82 -14.27
N LEU A 617 -4.98 -3.76 -13.56
CA LEU A 617 -5.65 -3.26 -12.37
C LEU A 617 -7.09 -2.79 -12.66
N GLU A 618 -7.33 -2.15 -13.81
CA GLU A 618 -8.67 -1.76 -14.26
C GLU A 618 -9.60 -2.97 -14.39
N VAL A 619 -9.10 -4.07 -14.96
CA VAL A 619 -9.86 -5.32 -15.04
C VAL A 619 -10.07 -5.93 -13.67
N MET A 620 -9.05 -5.96 -12.82
CA MET A 620 -9.14 -6.48 -11.46
C MET A 620 -10.12 -5.70 -10.58
N ASN A 621 -10.24 -4.40 -10.77
CA ASN A 621 -11.22 -3.57 -10.06
C ASN A 621 -12.67 -4.09 -10.23
N ASN A 622 -13.02 -4.47 -11.45
CA ASN A 622 -14.35 -5.02 -11.75
C ASN A 622 -14.46 -6.51 -11.38
N TRP A 623 -13.41 -7.27 -11.68
CA TRP A 623 -13.37 -8.70 -11.37
C TRP A 623 -13.49 -8.96 -9.87
N ALA A 624 -12.86 -8.16 -9.04
CA ALA A 624 -12.94 -8.27 -7.59
C ALA A 624 -14.37 -8.11 -7.05
N THR A 625 -15.14 -7.19 -7.64
CA THR A 625 -16.55 -7.02 -7.29
C THR A 625 -17.38 -8.24 -7.64
N ILE A 626 -17.20 -8.79 -8.83
CA ILE A 626 -18.02 -9.90 -9.34
C ILE A 626 -17.60 -11.24 -8.73
N SER A 627 -16.29 -11.53 -8.72
CA SER A 627 -15.75 -12.82 -8.34
C SER A 627 -15.53 -12.96 -6.83
N VAL A 628 -14.88 -11.94 -6.22
CA VAL A 628 -14.49 -11.99 -4.80
C VAL A 628 -15.62 -11.49 -3.90
N GLY A 629 -16.48 -10.61 -4.40
CA GLY A 629 -17.57 -10.01 -3.66
C GLY A 629 -17.18 -8.75 -2.89
N LEU A 630 -16.06 -8.07 -3.29
CA LEU A 630 -15.68 -6.79 -2.73
C LEU A 630 -16.74 -5.72 -3.04
N GLN A 631 -16.98 -4.86 -2.06
CA GLN A 631 -18.08 -3.88 -2.10
C GLN A 631 -17.61 -2.44 -2.30
N HIS A 632 -16.35 -2.20 -2.62
CA HIS A 632 -15.81 -0.84 -2.73
C HIS A 632 -16.62 0.05 -3.67
N GLN A 633 -17.02 -0.43 -4.86
CA GLN A 633 -17.86 0.32 -5.79
C GLN A 633 -19.29 0.50 -5.27
N ALA A 634 -19.89 -0.56 -4.71
CA ALA A 634 -21.24 -0.51 -4.16
C ALA A 634 -21.34 0.41 -2.93
N ASN A 635 -20.32 0.40 -2.08
CA ASN A 635 -20.24 1.27 -0.92
C ASN A 635 -20.08 2.74 -1.31
N SER A 636 -19.23 3.06 -2.29
CA SER A 636 -19.15 4.40 -2.87
C SER A 636 -20.50 4.86 -3.43
N TYR A 637 -21.20 4.00 -4.14
CA TYR A 637 -22.52 4.31 -4.68
C TYR A 637 -23.56 4.58 -3.58
N LYS A 638 -23.55 3.84 -2.47
CA LYS A 638 -24.40 4.11 -1.29
C LYS A 638 -24.10 5.50 -0.70
N GLN A 639 -22.85 5.91 -0.68
CA GLN A 639 -22.47 7.25 -0.23
C GLN A 639 -23.02 8.34 -1.17
N TYR A 640 -22.96 8.13 -2.49
CA TYR A 640 -23.56 9.08 -3.44
C TYR A 640 -25.07 9.20 -3.25
N LEU A 641 -25.77 8.09 -3.02
CA LEU A 641 -27.21 8.10 -2.70
C LEU A 641 -27.52 8.92 -1.45
N ARG A 642 -26.71 8.80 -0.42
CA ARG A 642 -26.85 9.58 0.81
C ARG A 642 -26.58 11.06 0.57
N LEU A 643 -25.53 11.41 -0.16
CA LEU A 643 -25.21 12.81 -0.51
C LEU A 643 -26.30 13.45 -1.37
N ALA A 644 -26.88 12.70 -2.30
CA ALA A 644 -27.99 13.13 -3.13
C ALA A 644 -29.37 13.01 -2.43
N ASN A 645 -29.41 12.66 -1.14
CA ASN A 645 -30.66 12.44 -0.39
C ASN A 645 -31.66 11.51 -1.12
N GLY A 646 -31.18 10.43 -1.71
CA GLY A 646 -31.94 9.46 -2.48
C GLY A 646 -32.33 9.92 -3.90
N GLY A 647 -31.87 11.09 -4.35
CA GLY A 647 -32.08 11.59 -5.71
C GLY A 647 -31.14 10.94 -6.75
N ASP A 648 -31.11 11.53 -7.95
CA ASP A 648 -30.23 11.07 -9.04
C ASP A 648 -28.76 11.25 -8.67
N VAL A 649 -28.02 10.16 -8.69
CA VAL A 649 -26.59 10.11 -8.35
C VAL A 649 -25.68 10.07 -9.58
N SER A 650 -26.24 10.04 -10.79
CA SER A 650 -25.46 9.88 -12.03
C SER A 650 -24.39 10.96 -12.20
N ALA A 651 -24.71 12.18 -11.82
CA ALA A 651 -23.77 13.30 -11.85
C ALA A 651 -22.64 13.12 -10.84
N LEU A 652 -22.96 12.74 -9.58
CA LEU A 652 -21.96 12.51 -8.53
C LEU A 652 -21.03 11.35 -8.88
N ALA A 653 -21.58 10.23 -9.35
CA ALA A 653 -20.81 9.08 -9.76
C ALA A 653 -19.87 9.40 -10.94
N SER A 654 -20.37 10.19 -11.91
CA SER A 654 -19.56 10.66 -13.03
C SER A 654 -18.45 11.62 -12.56
N PHE A 655 -18.77 12.58 -11.68
CA PHE A 655 -17.83 13.54 -11.16
C PHE A 655 -16.74 12.89 -10.31
N ALA A 656 -17.11 11.89 -9.49
CA ALA A 656 -16.18 11.14 -8.65
C ALA A 656 -15.07 10.45 -9.45
N ASN A 657 -15.32 10.08 -10.70
CA ASN A 657 -14.30 9.49 -11.58
C ASN A 657 -13.18 10.47 -11.97
N TYR A 658 -13.36 11.77 -11.73
CA TYR A 658 -12.39 12.82 -12.06
C TYR A 658 -11.90 13.60 -10.86
N ALA A 659 -12.26 13.17 -9.65
CA ALA A 659 -11.89 13.79 -8.40
C ALA A 659 -10.99 12.85 -7.60
N GLU A 660 -10.01 13.39 -6.88
CA GLU A 660 -9.10 12.61 -6.03
C GLU A 660 -9.00 13.25 -4.64
N PRO A 661 -8.88 12.45 -3.57
CA PRO A 661 -8.56 12.98 -2.25
C PRO A 661 -7.15 13.58 -2.22
N ALA A 662 -6.94 14.55 -1.35
CA ALA A 662 -5.61 15.07 -1.08
C ALA A 662 -4.73 13.96 -0.48
N GLN A 663 -3.50 13.88 -0.96
CA GLN A 663 -2.58 12.79 -0.65
C GLN A 663 -2.02 12.87 0.78
N TYR A 664 -1.49 11.76 1.28
CA TYR A 664 -0.85 11.62 2.57
C TYR A 664 -1.79 12.02 3.73
N TYR A 665 -1.29 12.61 4.80
CA TYR A 665 -2.09 13.13 5.91
C TYR A 665 -2.66 14.54 5.66
N ALA A 666 -2.78 14.99 4.41
CA ALA A 666 -3.29 16.32 4.09
C ALA A 666 -4.70 16.57 4.65
N ARG A 667 -5.55 15.56 4.68
CA ARG A 667 -6.88 15.61 5.28
C ARG A 667 -6.83 16.00 6.76
N ASN A 668 -5.99 15.32 7.56
CA ASN A 668 -5.84 15.61 8.99
C ASN A 668 -5.32 17.03 9.22
N TRP A 669 -4.35 17.46 8.40
CA TRP A 669 -3.80 18.82 8.50
C TRP A 669 -4.77 19.90 8.02
N ALA A 670 -5.60 19.60 7.03
CA ALA A 670 -6.64 20.51 6.60
C ALA A 670 -7.63 20.77 7.72
N LYS A 671 -8.12 19.74 8.38
CA LYS A 671 -9.01 19.87 9.52
C LYS A 671 -8.33 20.61 10.67
N PHE A 672 -7.11 20.24 11.03
CA PHE A 672 -6.33 20.90 12.08
C PHE A 672 -6.16 22.40 11.84
N ASN A 673 -5.90 22.80 10.60
CA ASN A 673 -5.68 24.20 10.24
C ASN A 673 -7.00 24.99 10.08
N ALA A 674 -8.11 24.33 9.79
CA ALA A 674 -9.41 24.95 9.63
C ALA A 674 -10.11 25.26 10.95
N THR A 675 -9.80 24.51 12.03
CA THR A 675 -10.39 24.69 13.36
C THR A 675 -9.60 25.71 14.16
N ASP A 676 -10.18 26.88 14.39
CA ASP A 676 -9.62 27.96 15.20
C ASP A 676 -9.96 27.77 16.69
N PRO A 677 -9.13 28.14 17.63
CA PRO A 677 -7.66 28.24 17.77
C PRO A 677 -7.03 26.98 18.37
N LYS A 678 -7.76 25.88 18.52
CA LYS A 678 -7.29 24.67 19.26
C LYS A 678 -6.81 23.55 18.35
N GLY A 679 -7.00 23.66 17.03
CA GLY A 679 -6.64 22.64 16.06
C GLY A 679 -7.20 21.26 16.39
N GLU A 680 -8.45 20.99 15.99
CA GLU A 680 -9.01 19.65 16.12
C GLU A 680 -8.49 18.74 15.01
N LEU A 681 -8.01 17.56 15.40
CA LEU A 681 -7.74 16.47 14.47
C LEU A 681 -9.00 15.64 14.24
N TYR A 682 -9.01 14.83 13.21
CA TYR A 682 -9.96 13.74 13.09
C TYR A 682 -9.91 12.87 14.35
N ASN A 683 -11.05 12.30 14.73
CA ASN A 683 -11.18 11.46 15.91
C ASN A 683 -12.13 10.29 15.65
N GLN A 684 -12.20 9.37 16.59
CA GLN A 684 -12.95 8.12 16.51
C GLN A 684 -14.47 8.30 16.27
N TYR A 685 -15.02 9.48 16.57
CA TYR A 685 -16.45 9.78 16.38
C TYR A 685 -16.75 10.55 15.09
N GLU A 686 -15.72 10.84 14.29
CA GLU A 686 -15.93 11.49 13.00
C GLU A 686 -16.75 10.60 12.08
N ARG A 687 -17.76 11.21 11.50
CA ARG A 687 -18.54 10.55 10.48
C ARG A 687 -17.80 10.67 9.16
N LEU A 688 -17.33 9.54 8.63
CA LEU A 688 -16.69 9.47 7.32
C LEU A 688 -17.78 9.42 6.25
N ASN A 689 -18.46 10.55 6.06
CA ASN A 689 -19.67 10.67 5.23
C ASN A 689 -19.60 11.81 4.21
N ARG A 690 -18.45 12.43 4.05
CA ARG A 690 -18.21 13.49 3.08
C ARG A 690 -17.97 12.92 1.67
N PHE A 691 -17.95 13.74 0.66
CA PHE A 691 -17.69 13.28 -0.71
C PHE A 691 -16.30 12.66 -0.87
N VAL A 692 -15.29 13.20 -0.17
CA VAL A 692 -13.93 12.65 -0.13
C VAL A 692 -13.89 11.20 0.39
N ASP A 693 -14.84 10.78 1.19
CA ASP A 693 -14.94 9.41 1.72
C ASP A 693 -15.55 8.43 0.71
N ALA A 694 -16.22 8.96 -0.30
CA ALA A 694 -16.92 8.18 -1.33
C ALA A 694 -16.11 7.99 -2.62
N VAL A 695 -15.13 8.87 -2.88
CA VAL A 695 -14.38 8.84 -4.15
C VAL A 695 -13.24 7.82 -4.11
N PRO A 696 -12.83 7.29 -5.28
CA PRO A 696 -11.65 6.44 -5.36
C PRO A 696 -10.39 7.23 -4.97
N VAL A 697 -9.41 6.54 -4.40
CA VAL A 697 -8.13 7.16 -4.01
C VAL A 697 -7.38 7.71 -5.21
N GLU A 698 -7.48 7.04 -6.35
CA GLU A 698 -6.84 7.41 -7.60
C GLU A 698 -7.83 7.30 -8.75
N SER A 699 -7.87 8.30 -9.60
CA SER A 699 -8.75 8.35 -10.76
C SER A 699 -8.10 7.70 -11.98
N LEU A 700 -8.56 6.53 -12.37
CA LEU A 700 -8.13 5.88 -13.61
C LEU A 700 -8.54 6.72 -14.85
N ALA A 701 -9.64 7.46 -14.77
CA ALA A 701 -10.06 8.36 -15.85
C ALA A 701 -9.07 9.52 -16.03
N VAL A 702 -8.56 10.09 -14.94
CA VAL A 702 -7.53 11.15 -15.01
C VAL A 702 -6.20 10.59 -15.54
N LEU A 703 -5.83 9.37 -15.16
CA LEU A 703 -4.64 8.71 -15.73
C LEU A 703 -4.78 8.50 -17.24
N LYS A 704 -5.96 8.10 -17.70
CA LYS A 704 -6.26 8.00 -19.12
C LYS A 704 -6.16 9.37 -19.82
N MET A 705 -6.71 10.43 -19.21
CA MET A 705 -6.57 11.79 -19.71
C MET A 705 -5.12 12.26 -19.78
N MET A 706 -4.27 11.87 -18.82
CA MET A 706 -2.83 12.16 -18.86
C MET A 706 -2.16 11.53 -20.08
N SER A 707 -2.44 10.25 -20.34
CA SER A 707 -1.93 9.54 -21.53
C SER A 707 -2.39 10.21 -22.82
N LEU A 708 -3.70 10.51 -22.92
CA LEU A 708 -4.27 11.19 -24.07
C LEU A 708 -3.68 12.59 -24.30
N ALA A 709 -3.47 13.36 -23.24
CA ALA A 709 -2.90 14.71 -23.34
C ALA A 709 -1.47 14.72 -23.90
N THR A 710 -0.72 13.64 -23.69
CA THR A 710 0.63 13.49 -24.22
C THR A 710 0.65 13.37 -25.75
N THR A 711 -0.37 12.75 -26.34
CA THR A 711 -0.46 12.43 -27.79
C THR A 711 -1.47 13.27 -28.57
N ALA A 712 -2.41 13.91 -27.87
CA ALA A 712 -3.56 14.64 -28.46
C ALA A 712 -3.17 15.70 -29.48
N THR A 713 -2.01 16.34 -29.33
CA THR A 713 -1.54 17.38 -30.29
C THR A 713 -1.14 16.82 -31.66
N ASN A 714 -0.88 15.51 -31.73
CA ASN A 714 -0.43 14.81 -32.96
C ASN A 714 -1.40 13.72 -33.42
N THR A 715 -2.37 13.34 -32.57
CA THR A 715 -3.29 12.23 -32.81
C THR A 715 -4.74 12.72 -32.70
N PRO A 716 -5.46 12.92 -33.82
CA PRO A 716 -6.82 13.43 -33.82
C PRO A 716 -7.83 12.58 -33.00
N SER A 717 -7.67 11.25 -33.00
CA SER A 717 -8.52 10.36 -32.20
C SER A 717 -8.36 10.62 -30.70
N ASP A 718 -7.12 10.83 -30.24
CA ASP A 718 -6.81 11.07 -28.85
C ASP A 718 -7.32 12.45 -28.40
N LEU A 719 -7.23 13.45 -29.28
CA LEU A 719 -7.81 14.77 -29.06
C LEU A 719 -9.33 14.67 -28.88
N GLN A 720 -10.01 13.89 -29.70
CA GLN A 720 -11.47 13.69 -29.60
C GLN A 720 -11.85 12.92 -28.33
N GLU A 721 -11.07 11.94 -27.94
CA GLU A 721 -11.31 11.21 -26.69
C GLU A 721 -11.06 12.11 -25.48
N LEU A 722 -9.97 12.86 -25.48
CA LEU A 722 -9.66 13.83 -24.41
C LEU A 722 -10.77 14.90 -24.29
N LYS A 723 -11.29 15.39 -25.42
CA LYS A 723 -12.45 16.31 -25.45
C LYS A 723 -13.67 15.71 -24.77
N ARG A 724 -14.00 14.45 -25.05
CA ARG A 724 -15.13 13.77 -24.40
C ARG A 724 -14.97 13.70 -22.90
N HIS A 725 -13.76 13.41 -22.40
CA HIS A 725 -13.48 13.43 -20.98
C HIS A 725 -13.73 14.81 -20.36
N TYR A 726 -13.17 15.88 -20.94
CA TYR A 726 -13.40 17.24 -20.42
C TYR A 726 -14.87 17.66 -20.48
N GLN A 727 -15.61 17.25 -21.53
CA GLN A 727 -17.05 17.50 -21.59
C GLN A 727 -17.80 16.77 -20.47
N THR A 728 -17.43 15.52 -20.19
CA THR A 728 -18.01 14.75 -19.07
C THR A 728 -17.71 15.41 -17.72
N VAL A 729 -16.47 15.90 -17.53
CA VAL A 729 -16.10 16.65 -16.32
C VAL A 729 -16.96 17.91 -16.19
N LEU A 730 -17.07 18.71 -17.26
CA LEU A 730 -17.84 19.94 -17.25
C LEU A 730 -19.31 19.69 -16.89
N ASP A 731 -19.93 18.72 -17.57
CA ASP A 731 -21.34 18.38 -17.37
C ASP A 731 -21.60 17.83 -15.96
N SER A 732 -20.73 16.95 -15.47
CA SER A 732 -20.87 16.37 -14.14
C SER A 732 -20.60 17.39 -13.03
N ALA A 733 -19.61 18.26 -13.19
CA ALA A 733 -19.32 19.32 -12.21
C ALA A 733 -20.49 20.30 -12.08
N ILE A 734 -21.08 20.74 -13.21
CA ILE A 734 -22.24 21.63 -13.21
C ILE A 734 -23.44 20.99 -12.51
N LYS A 735 -23.69 19.70 -12.75
CA LYS A 735 -24.82 18.97 -12.16
C LYS A 735 -24.60 18.58 -10.71
N SER A 736 -23.35 18.31 -10.30
CA SER A 736 -23.03 17.92 -8.93
C SER A 736 -23.00 19.10 -7.97
N LYS A 737 -22.62 20.30 -8.43
CA LYS A 737 -22.50 21.48 -7.58
C LYS A 737 -23.77 21.77 -6.77
N PRO A 738 -25.00 21.81 -7.35
CA PRO A 738 -26.22 22.02 -6.58
C PRO A 738 -26.50 20.93 -5.55
N ILE A 739 -26.08 19.68 -5.81
CA ILE A 739 -26.19 18.59 -4.84
C ILE A 739 -25.31 18.89 -3.63
N PHE A 740 -24.08 19.31 -3.86
CA PHE A 740 -23.15 19.68 -2.79
C PHE A 740 -23.68 20.88 -1.97
N GLU A 741 -24.14 21.92 -2.62
CA GLU A 741 -24.67 23.14 -1.98
C GLU A 741 -25.91 22.89 -1.09
N ASN A 742 -26.66 21.83 -1.38
CA ASN A 742 -27.88 21.46 -0.65
C ASN A 742 -27.68 20.37 0.41
N ASN A 743 -26.43 19.96 0.71
CA ASN A 743 -26.15 18.93 1.70
C ASN A 743 -25.02 19.35 2.64
N ILE A 744 -25.33 19.39 3.95
CA ILE A 744 -24.39 19.83 5.01
C ILE A 744 -23.09 19.00 5.04
N ALA A 745 -23.14 17.73 4.63
CA ALA A 745 -21.96 16.87 4.59
C ALA A 745 -21.03 17.13 3.39
N SER A 746 -21.48 17.94 2.41
CA SER A 746 -20.72 18.18 1.17
C SER A 746 -20.72 19.64 0.70
N ILE A 747 -21.28 20.56 1.48
CA ILE A 747 -21.35 21.99 1.09
C ILE A 747 -19.94 22.55 0.81
N ASP A 748 -18.93 22.13 1.56
CA ASP A 748 -17.55 22.53 1.37
C ASP A 748 -16.89 21.93 0.12
N THR A 749 -17.57 20.96 -0.53
CA THR A 749 -17.14 20.37 -1.81
C THR A 749 -17.59 21.20 -3.03
N ALA A 750 -18.56 22.08 -2.88
CA ALA A 750 -19.05 22.88 -4.00
C ALA A 750 -17.96 23.71 -4.72
N PRO A 751 -16.98 24.32 -4.04
CA PRO A 751 -15.84 24.97 -4.68
C PRO A 751 -14.98 24.04 -5.55
N LEU A 752 -14.84 22.75 -5.18
CA LEU A 752 -14.13 21.76 -5.98
C LEU A 752 -14.81 21.58 -7.35
N ALA A 753 -16.14 21.45 -7.36
CA ALA A 753 -16.90 21.33 -8.61
C ALA A 753 -16.75 22.57 -9.49
N GLU A 754 -16.77 23.79 -8.90
CA GLU A 754 -16.55 25.01 -9.66
C GLU A 754 -15.15 25.05 -10.28
N LYS A 755 -14.11 24.65 -9.57
CA LYS A 755 -12.75 24.60 -10.10
C LYS A 755 -12.58 23.53 -11.20
N HIS A 756 -13.23 22.39 -11.08
CA HIS A 756 -13.27 21.41 -12.18
C HIS A 756 -13.94 21.99 -13.43
N LYS A 757 -15.04 22.71 -13.26
CA LYS A 757 -15.73 23.40 -14.35
C LYS A 757 -14.83 24.44 -15.03
N GLU A 758 -14.13 25.29 -14.26
CA GLU A 758 -13.20 26.30 -14.78
C GLU A 758 -12.08 25.65 -15.61
N VAL A 759 -11.42 24.63 -15.08
CA VAL A 759 -10.31 23.93 -15.75
C VAL A 759 -10.81 23.19 -17.01
N ALA A 760 -11.94 22.49 -16.92
CA ALA A 760 -12.52 21.80 -18.07
C ALA A 760 -12.92 22.76 -19.18
N THR A 761 -13.48 23.92 -18.84
CA THR A 761 -13.83 24.95 -19.83
C THR A 761 -12.59 25.47 -20.55
N ALA A 762 -11.54 25.83 -19.80
CA ALA A 762 -10.30 26.32 -20.37
C ALA A 762 -9.60 25.27 -21.27
N ALA A 763 -9.65 24.01 -20.89
CA ALA A 763 -9.11 22.91 -21.70
C ALA A 763 -9.91 22.72 -22.99
N LEU A 764 -11.26 22.77 -22.93
CA LEU A 764 -12.14 22.66 -24.11
C LEU A 764 -11.94 23.82 -25.09
N GLU A 765 -11.68 25.03 -24.61
CA GLU A 765 -11.33 26.17 -25.46
C GLU A 765 -10.04 25.93 -26.23
N LEU A 766 -8.97 25.37 -25.58
CA LEU A 766 -7.75 24.98 -26.29
C LEU A 766 -8.00 23.89 -27.32
N ILE A 767 -8.76 22.86 -26.97
CA ILE A 767 -9.10 21.75 -27.86
C ILE A 767 -9.87 22.29 -29.09
N ALA A 768 -10.81 23.22 -28.91
CA ALA A 768 -11.55 23.82 -30.02
C ALA A 768 -10.66 24.62 -30.99
N ILE A 769 -9.54 25.18 -30.53
CA ILE A 769 -8.54 25.83 -31.38
C ILE A 769 -7.79 24.78 -32.19
N LEU A 770 -7.38 23.68 -31.57
CA LEU A 770 -6.66 22.59 -32.21
C LEU A 770 -7.51 21.88 -33.25
N GLU A 771 -8.78 21.64 -32.99
CA GLU A 771 -9.72 21.06 -33.97
C GLU A 771 -9.86 21.86 -35.24
N LYS A 772 -9.65 23.17 -35.18
CA LYS A 772 -9.64 24.07 -36.37
C LYS A 772 -8.28 24.07 -37.09
N GLY A 773 -7.32 23.26 -36.66
CA GLY A 773 -5.96 23.25 -37.18
C GLY A 773 -5.12 24.47 -36.81
N ASN A 774 -5.56 25.26 -35.82
CA ASN A 774 -4.88 26.47 -35.37
C ASN A 774 -3.95 26.17 -34.17
N LYS A 775 -2.88 26.96 -34.03
CA LYS A 775 -2.06 26.95 -32.81
C LYS A 775 -2.60 27.99 -31.81
N PRO A 776 -2.69 27.63 -30.52
CA PRO A 776 -3.03 28.60 -29.49
C PRO A 776 -2.00 29.72 -29.37
N THR A 777 -2.45 30.92 -29.15
CA THR A 777 -1.57 32.08 -28.88
C THR A 777 -0.95 31.96 -27.50
N SER A 778 0.18 32.66 -27.26
CA SER A 778 0.80 32.75 -25.93
C SER A 778 -0.15 33.31 -24.87
N THR A 779 -1.10 34.16 -25.24
CA THR A 779 -2.10 34.69 -24.31
C THR A 779 -3.11 33.61 -23.89
N GLN A 780 -3.58 32.77 -24.83
CA GLN A 780 -4.49 31.68 -24.54
C GLN A 780 -3.81 30.61 -23.65
N LEU A 781 -2.55 30.26 -23.94
CA LEU A 781 -1.79 29.35 -23.09
C LEU A 781 -1.59 29.94 -21.68
N ARG A 782 -1.26 31.23 -21.54
CA ARG A 782 -1.14 31.89 -20.23
C ARG A 782 -2.48 31.88 -19.47
N HIS A 783 -3.59 32.05 -20.14
CA HIS A 783 -4.91 31.98 -19.53
C HIS A 783 -5.14 30.59 -18.90
N VAL A 784 -4.91 29.52 -19.66
CA VAL A 784 -5.08 28.15 -19.13
C VAL A 784 -4.14 27.87 -17.95
N ILE A 785 -2.89 28.32 -18.02
CA ILE A 785 -1.93 28.19 -16.91
C ILE A 785 -2.42 28.96 -15.67
N SER A 786 -2.96 30.16 -15.84
CA SER A 786 -3.54 30.91 -14.72
C SER A 786 -4.71 30.17 -14.09
N VAL A 787 -5.58 29.55 -14.90
CA VAL A 787 -6.72 28.75 -14.41
C VAL A 787 -6.22 27.51 -13.67
N THR A 788 -5.28 26.75 -14.24
CA THR A 788 -4.72 25.55 -13.58
C THR A 788 -3.97 25.90 -12.30
N THR A 789 -3.22 27.00 -12.28
CA THR A 789 -2.51 27.48 -11.07
C THR A 789 -3.50 27.82 -9.96
N THR A 790 -4.58 28.56 -10.27
CA THR A 790 -5.61 28.87 -9.25
C THR A 790 -6.39 27.65 -8.78
N ALA A 791 -6.53 26.63 -9.62
CA ALA A 791 -7.21 25.39 -9.30
C ALA A 791 -6.31 24.36 -8.57
N SER A 792 -5.01 24.62 -8.44
CA SER A 792 -4.04 23.67 -7.85
C SER A 792 -4.08 23.59 -6.33
N GLY A 793 -5.04 24.23 -5.67
CA GLY A 793 -5.26 24.17 -4.23
C GLY A 793 -5.97 22.89 -3.78
N MET A 794 -6.14 22.78 -2.47
CA MET A 794 -6.99 21.76 -1.85
C MET A 794 -8.36 22.35 -1.55
N TYR A 795 -9.40 21.62 -1.90
CA TYR A 795 -10.81 21.98 -1.74
C TYR A 795 -11.52 20.83 -1.02
N ASP A 796 -12.00 21.08 0.18
CA ASP A 796 -12.68 20.07 1.00
C ASP A 796 -11.89 18.74 1.07
N GLU A 797 -10.58 18.84 1.37
CA GLU A 797 -9.65 17.70 1.48
C GLU A 797 -9.42 16.94 0.14
N MET A 798 -9.79 17.55 -0.97
CA MET A 798 -9.64 16.98 -2.32
C MET A 798 -8.84 17.91 -3.22
N ILE A 799 -8.36 17.39 -4.32
CA ILE A 799 -7.64 18.11 -5.36
C ILE A 799 -8.40 18.10 -6.69
N VAL A 800 -8.18 19.13 -7.50
CA VAL A 800 -8.70 19.20 -8.87
C VAL A 800 -7.81 18.35 -9.77
N ALA A 801 -8.08 17.05 -9.83
CA ALA A 801 -7.19 16.07 -10.45
C ALA A 801 -6.94 16.31 -11.94
N ILE A 802 -7.90 16.94 -12.64
CA ILE A 802 -7.79 17.28 -14.08
C ILE A 802 -6.82 18.44 -14.38
N VAL A 803 -6.30 19.13 -13.38
CA VAL A 803 -5.19 20.10 -13.57
C VAL A 803 -4.01 19.41 -14.27
N ARG A 804 -3.67 18.18 -13.88
CA ARG A 804 -2.55 17.42 -14.44
C ARG A 804 -2.61 17.22 -15.97
N PRO A 805 -3.66 16.59 -16.51
CA PRO A 805 -3.77 16.42 -17.96
C PRO A 805 -3.89 17.74 -18.71
N THR A 806 -4.44 18.82 -18.08
CA THR A 806 -4.52 20.14 -18.69
C THR A 806 -3.13 20.78 -18.81
N GLU A 807 -2.31 20.72 -17.77
CA GLU A 807 -0.92 21.18 -17.80
C GLU A 807 -0.08 20.38 -18.80
N GLU A 808 -0.33 19.06 -18.89
CA GLU A 808 0.33 18.20 -19.87
C GLU A 808 0.00 18.63 -21.31
N LEU A 809 -1.27 18.88 -21.61
CA LEU A 809 -1.70 19.37 -22.93
C LEU A 809 -1.02 20.71 -23.27
N VAL A 810 -1.00 21.66 -22.33
CA VAL A 810 -0.31 22.94 -22.49
C VAL A 810 1.18 22.76 -22.77
N ARG A 811 1.82 21.82 -22.05
CA ARG A 811 3.23 21.49 -22.22
C ARG A 811 3.54 20.95 -23.62
N GLN A 812 2.72 20.03 -24.12
CA GLN A 812 2.89 19.50 -25.48
C GLN A 812 2.72 20.60 -26.55
N LEU A 813 1.81 21.53 -26.33
CA LEU A 813 1.60 22.67 -27.22
C LEU A 813 2.75 23.68 -27.24
N ARG A 814 3.49 23.82 -26.13
CA ARG A 814 4.68 24.67 -26.06
C ARG A 814 5.91 24.07 -26.77
N LYS A 815 5.96 22.74 -26.91
CA LYS A 815 7.03 22.06 -27.65
C LYS A 815 6.92 22.17 -29.16
N GLN A 816 5.73 22.51 -29.69
CA GLN A 816 5.44 22.73 -31.10
C GLN A 816 5.67 24.20 -31.52
#